data_af7cc476b8e078468c7fc940a001668b
#
_entry.id   af7cc476b8e078468c7fc940a001668b
#
_cell.length_a   1.000
_cell.length_b   1.000
_cell.length_c   1.000
_cell.angle_alpha   90.00
_cell.angle_beta   90.00
_cell.angle_gamma   90.00
#
_symmetry.space_group_name_H-M   'P 1'
#
loop_
_entity.id
_entity.type
_entity.pdbx_description
1 polymer ?
#
loop_
_entity_poly.entity_id
_entity_poly.type
_entity_poly.pdbx_seq_one_letter_code
_entity_poly.pdbx_strand_id
1 'polypeptide(L)'
;MAQRSFRAAAAAAATIVLLLASTPGRSGAPASQDKETVGPKPGGRTVVPVNQIVTPYGLTTTLPGLRPQALALSPDGSLLAVSGKTPGLVILNPVTLKVEQEVPLPAEAQEEQHPQAVSPMILDPDEEGQLSYTGLVFAPGGRRIYMSNVDGSIKVFNVDPDGSVEPSHTIPLPPAGAPRRAEEIPAGLAVSPDGGRLFVCGNLSNRLLEIDTKTAGVVRRFDVGIAPFDVVLAAGKAYVSNWGGRRPRPGDLVGPAGQGVEVKVDPVRHIASEGSVSVIDLAGGTVKAEIIVHLHASALAPSPDGRWVVCANAASDNLSVIDTATDAVIETIWPKASPADLFGASPNALVFSGDGQTLYVANGTQNAVAAVDFNPKKKSKLKGLIPVGWFPGALALNPRRETLFVASIKGLAVDKTPYEPTGSPGFNAHQHTGSVTMFAEPRQKEIWDLTGIVYANYRNERIGRAFLKPRPHQPPRPIPERAGEPSVFKHVVYIIKENRTYDQVLGDVAAGNGDPALCIFGEAVTPNQHKLVREFALLDNTYCSGILSADGHQWSTMAFGTDYLERSFAGWPRSYPDGMGPNEIDALSYAPSGFIWDSALKHGVSLWNFGEFTMQNCGWTDPARKDEPAWTDYWDEYLNGRGAVRIGSVPAIETVAPFSPTDTLGWNMAVPDQWRARYIVNQIAAWEKEGRMPQLILVCLPDDHTSG
;
A
#
# COMPACT_ATOMS: atom_id res chain seq x y z
N MET A 1 -26.63 -19.45 30.07
CA MET A 1 -26.22 -18.06 30.41
C MET A 1 -25.59 -17.29 29.25
N ALA A 2 -25.26 -17.92 28.12
CA ALA A 2 -24.62 -17.27 26.98
C ALA A 2 -25.55 -16.57 25.95
N GLN A 3 -26.85 -16.75 26.06
CA GLN A 3 -27.81 -16.17 25.10
C GLN A 3 -28.43 -14.82 25.50
N ARG A 4 -28.17 -14.33 26.71
CA ARG A 4 -28.70 -13.01 27.15
C ARG A 4 -27.74 -11.82 26.89
N SER A 5 -26.45 -12.09 26.70
CA SER A 5 -25.47 -11.02 26.41
C SER A 5 -25.44 -10.57 24.93
N PHE A 6 -25.90 -11.43 24.02
CA PHE A 6 -25.91 -11.09 22.57
C PHE A 6 -27.07 -10.14 22.19
N ARG A 7 -28.17 -10.12 22.95
CA ARG A 7 -29.29 -9.21 22.66
C ARG A 7 -29.08 -7.76 23.14
N ALA A 8 -28.24 -7.56 24.12
CA ALA A 8 -27.94 -6.21 24.63
C ALA A 8 -26.95 -5.45 23.71
N ALA A 9 -26.01 -6.14 23.12
CA ALA A 9 -25.04 -5.52 22.18
C ALA A 9 -25.71 -5.15 20.83
N ALA A 10 -26.66 -5.96 20.35
CA ALA A 10 -27.40 -5.66 19.13
C ALA A 10 -28.38 -4.46 19.29
N ALA A 11 -28.92 -4.26 20.51
CA ALA A 11 -29.79 -3.12 20.79
C ALA A 11 -29.02 -1.79 20.86
N ALA A 12 -27.77 -1.80 21.37
CA ALA A 12 -26.93 -0.59 21.44
C ALA A 12 -26.44 -0.13 20.05
N ALA A 13 -26.08 -1.06 19.16
CA ALA A 13 -25.71 -0.74 17.78
C ALA A 13 -26.90 -0.22 16.95
N ALA A 14 -28.11 -0.77 17.16
CA ALA A 14 -29.33 -0.29 16.51
C ALA A 14 -29.75 1.12 16.97
N THR A 15 -29.47 1.49 18.22
CA THR A 15 -29.81 2.82 18.77
C THR A 15 -28.92 3.93 18.26
N ILE A 16 -27.64 3.65 17.98
CA ILE A 16 -26.71 4.65 17.39
C ILE A 16 -27.07 4.90 15.91
N VAL A 17 -27.49 3.90 15.15
CA VAL A 17 -27.98 4.08 13.77
C VAL A 17 -29.31 4.85 13.71
N LEU A 18 -30.18 4.70 14.71
CA LEU A 18 -31.46 5.41 14.79
C LEU A 18 -31.34 6.86 15.24
N LEU A 19 -30.32 7.25 16.01
CA LEU A 19 -30.10 8.65 16.43
C LEU A 19 -29.53 9.52 15.32
N LEU A 20 -28.93 8.96 14.27
CA LEU A 20 -28.53 9.67 13.05
C LEU A 20 -29.65 9.81 12.01
N ALA A 21 -30.78 9.12 12.21
CA ALA A 21 -31.92 9.13 11.29
C ALA A 21 -33.03 10.15 11.67
N SER A 22 -32.88 10.92 12.76
CA SER A 22 -33.93 11.81 13.26
C SER A 22 -33.55 13.29 13.28
N THR A 23 -33.00 13.83 12.16
CA THR A 23 -33.09 15.26 11.91
C THR A 23 -34.24 15.50 10.93
N PRO A 24 -35.28 16.25 11.32
CA PRO A 24 -36.38 16.54 10.42
C PRO A 24 -36.01 17.67 9.48
N GLY A 25 -36.14 17.41 8.20
CA GLY A 25 -36.52 18.40 7.23
C GLY A 25 -35.42 19.12 6.47
N ARG A 26 -35.01 18.52 5.36
CA ARG A 26 -34.98 19.21 4.06
C ARG A 26 -35.14 18.15 2.97
N SER A 27 -36.34 18.07 2.40
CA SER A 27 -36.61 17.39 1.14
C SER A 27 -36.00 18.21 -0.02
N GLY A 28 -34.68 18.25 -0.10
CA GLY A 28 -33.99 18.55 -1.33
C GLY A 28 -33.59 17.18 -1.90
N ALA A 29 -33.93 16.93 -3.18
CA ALA A 29 -33.31 15.82 -3.90
C ALA A 29 -31.81 15.85 -3.62
N PRO A 30 -31.12 14.71 -3.37
CA PRO A 30 -29.69 14.70 -3.15
C PRO A 30 -29.07 15.38 -4.39
N ALA A 31 -28.44 16.53 -4.18
CA ALA A 31 -27.61 17.16 -5.21
C ALA A 31 -26.70 16.05 -5.70
N SER A 32 -26.64 15.85 -7.02
CA SER A 32 -26.00 14.72 -7.66
C SER A 32 -24.51 14.68 -7.28
N GLN A 33 -24.16 13.96 -6.23
CA GLN A 33 -22.77 13.60 -5.89
C GLN A 33 -22.10 12.84 -7.05
N ASP A 34 -22.90 12.37 -8.00
CA ASP A 34 -22.50 11.64 -9.19
C ASP A 34 -21.80 12.49 -10.26
N LYS A 35 -21.70 13.82 -10.05
CA LYS A 35 -20.98 14.76 -10.95
C LYS A 35 -19.78 15.43 -10.31
N GLU A 36 -19.37 14.99 -9.12
CA GLU A 36 -18.22 15.57 -8.43
C GLU A 36 -16.91 15.01 -9.01
N THR A 37 -16.18 15.86 -9.73
CA THR A 37 -14.90 15.48 -10.36
C THR A 37 -13.79 15.32 -9.35
N VAL A 38 -12.75 14.54 -9.68
CA VAL A 38 -11.50 14.43 -8.89
C VAL A 38 -10.79 15.78 -8.80
N GLY A 39 -10.02 15.98 -7.76
CA GLY A 39 -9.19 17.16 -7.51
C GLY A 39 -9.76 18.12 -6.46
N PRO A 40 -9.08 19.27 -6.25
CA PRO A 40 -9.45 20.26 -5.25
C PRO A 40 -10.85 20.84 -5.46
N LYS A 41 -11.54 21.11 -4.34
CA LYS A 41 -12.89 21.68 -4.30
C LYS A 41 -12.93 22.88 -3.34
N PRO A 42 -13.94 23.76 -3.46
CA PRO A 42 -14.14 24.84 -2.48
C PRO A 42 -14.21 24.31 -1.04
N GLY A 43 -13.70 25.12 -0.10
CA GLY A 43 -13.74 24.80 1.32
C GLY A 43 -12.63 23.83 1.79
N GLY A 44 -11.53 23.72 1.05
CA GLY A 44 -10.36 22.89 1.46
C GLY A 44 -10.59 21.39 1.34
N ARG A 45 -11.59 20.99 0.57
CA ARG A 45 -11.86 19.57 0.25
C ARG A 45 -11.10 19.15 -0.99
N THR A 46 -10.70 17.90 -1.04
CA THR A 46 -10.16 17.27 -2.27
C THR A 46 -10.85 15.93 -2.51
N VAL A 47 -11.35 15.70 -3.72
CA VAL A 47 -11.85 14.38 -4.12
C VAL A 47 -10.68 13.61 -4.71
N VAL A 48 -10.35 12.47 -4.10
CA VAL A 48 -9.25 11.60 -4.55
C VAL A 48 -9.75 10.55 -5.57
N PRO A 49 -8.86 9.94 -6.37
CA PRO A 49 -9.22 8.98 -7.43
C PRO A 49 -10.14 7.84 -6.98
N VAL A 50 -10.01 7.37 -5.75
CA VAL A 50 -10.87 6.33 -5.16
C VAL A 50 -12.26 6.82 -4.73
N ASN A 51 -12.67 8.03 -5.18
CA ASN A 51 -13.94 8.68 -4.84
C ASN A 51 -14.14 8.93 -3.33
N GLN A 52 -13.08 8.96 -2.55
CA GLN A 52 -13.08 9.46 -1.19
C GLN A 52 -12.83 10.98 -1.19
N ILE A 53 -13.05 11.60 -0.05
CA ILE A 53 -12.76 13.02 0.16
C ILE A 53 -11.66 13.14 1.20
N VAL A 54 -10.77 14.11 1.03
CA VAL A 54 -9.75 14.48 1.98
C VAL A 54 -10.03 15.89 2.50
N THR A 55 -10.12 16.04 3.82
CA THR A 55 -10.35 17.33 4.51
C THR A 55 -9.50 17.36 5.78
N PRO A 56 -8.18 17.56 5.69
CA PRO A 56 -7.30 17.51 6.83
C PRO A 56 -7.70 18.49 7.93
N TYR A 57 -7.68 18.02 9.18
CA TYR A 57 -7.88 18.85 10.35
C TYR A 57 -6.56 19.47 10.80
N GLY A 58 -6.53 20.78 10.97
CA GLY A 58 -5.35 21.54 11.40
C GLY A 58 -4.57 22.19 10.26
N LEU A 59 -3.31 22.52 10.53
CA LEU A 59 -2.40 23.10 9.54
C LEU A 59 -1.80 21.99 8.68
N THR A 60 -1.85 22.15 7.36
CA THR A 60 -1.27 21.19 6.40
C THR A 60 -0.31 21.90 5.46
N THR A 61 0.86 21.31 5.26
CA THR A 61 1.81 21.69 4.21
C THR A 61 1.94 20.56 3.21
N THR A 62 2.05 20.92 1.93
CA THR A 62 2.34 19.97 0.85
C THR A 62 3.84 19.88 0.63
N LEU A 63 4.32 18.72 0.21
CA LEU A 63 5.72 18.41 -0.04
C LEU A 63 5.86 17.89 -1.49
N PRO A 64 6.00 18.81 -2.48
CA PRO A 64 6.17 18.41 -3.88
C PRO A 64 7.43 17.55 -4.05
N GLY A 65 7.31 16.49 -4.84
CA GLY A 65 8.42 15.55 -5.09
C GLY A 65 8.74 14.59 -3.93
N LEU A 66 8.03 14.68 -2.79
CA LEU A 66 8.25 13.80 -1.65
C LEU A 66 7.00 12.96 -1.33
N ARG A 67 7.19 11.65 -1.20
CA ARG A 67 6.23 10.73 -0.57
C ARG A 67 6.67 10.45 0.87
N PRO A 68 6.19 11.20 1.87
CA PRO A 68 6.68 11.09 3.23
C PRO A 68 6.20 9.79 3.87
N GLN A 69 7.15 8.95 4.29
CA GLN A 69 6.87 7.65 4.91
C GLN A 69 7.33 7.58 6.37
N ALA A 70 8.24 8.46 6.77
CA ALA A 70 8.75 8.53 8.13
C ALA A 70 8.83 9.97 8.63
N LEU A 71 8.55 10.14 9.92
CA LEU A 71 8.68 11.39 10.68
C LEU A 71 9.52 11.15 11.92
N ALA A 72 10.42 12.07 12.22
CA ALA A 72 11.13 12.09 13.49
C ALA A 72 11.18 13.51 14.05
N LEU A 73 10.75 13.68 15.29
CA LEU A 73 10.88 14.94 16.03
C LEU A 73 12.16 14.92 16.85
N SER A 74 12.93 16.01 16.83
CA SER A 74 14.12 16.14 17.68
C SER A 74 13.73 16.06 19.18
N PRO A 75 14.61 15.56 20.05
CA PRO A 75 14.30 15.38 21.49
C PRO A 75 13.90 16.67 22.21
N ASP A 76 14.37 17.82 21.73
CA ASP A 76 14.00 19.14 22.25
C ASP A 76 12.73 19.71 21.60
N GLY A 77 12.23 19.08 20.53
CA GLY A 77 11.05 19.47 19.78
C GLY A 77 11.25 20.67 18.86
N SER A 78 12.50 20.98 18.48
CA SER A 78 12.85 22.14 17.64
C SER A 78 12.86 21.83 16.14
N LEU A 79 13.08 20.58 15.73
CA LEU A 79 13.18 20.13 14.35
C LEU A 79 12.24 18.95 14.08
N LEU A 80 11.57 18.96 12.94
CA LEU A 80 10.78 17.83 12.44
C LEU A 80 11.43 17.32 11.13
N ALA A 81 12.07 16.16 11.21
CA ALA A 81 12.66 15.50 10.05
C ALA A 81 11.62 14.64 9.32
N VAL A 82 11.67 14.67 7.99
CA VAL A 82 10.77 13.92 7.11
C VAL A 82 11.58 13.20 6.06
N SER A 83 11.33 11.91 5.87
CA SER A 83 11.92 11.12 4.80
C SER A 83 10.91 10.22 4.12
N GLY A 84 11.30 9.65 2.99
CA GLY A 84 10.48 8.75 2.19
C GLY A 84 11.11 8.61 0.82
N LYS A 85 10.31 8.58 -0.24
CA LYS A 85 10.85 8.74 -1.57
C LYS A 85 11.28 10.19 -1.78
N THR A 86 12.58 10.41 -1.79
CA THR A 86 13.20 11.74 -1.96
C THR A 86 14.72 11.60 -2.13
N PRO A 87 15.37 12.48 -2.88
CA PRO A 87 16.84 12.52 -3.00
C PRO A 87 17.52 13.16 -1.77
N GLY A 88 16.79 13.51 -0.72
CA GLY A 88 17.35 14.21 0.45
C GLY A 88 16.51 14.03 1.71
N LEU A 89 16.97 14.63 2.79
CA LEU A 89 16.26 14.73 4.05
C LEU A 89 15.60 16.11 4.16
N VAL A 90 14.28 16.15 4.41
CA VAL A 90 13.54 17.41 4.58
C VAL A 90 13.40 17.74 6.06
N ILE A 91 13.73 18.97 6.44
CA ILE A 91 13.56 19.48 7.79
C ILE A 91 12.47 20.55 7.79
N LEU A 92 11.43 20.32 8.58
CA LEU A 92 10.31 21.24 8.79
C LEU A 92 10.43 21.94 10.15
N ASN A 93 9.97 23.18 10.17
CA ASN A 93 9.71 23.87 11.44
C ASN A 93 8.48 23.25 12.12
N PRO A 94 8.59 22.71 13.34
CA PRO A 94 7.48 22.02 14.01
C PRO A 94 6.38 22.95 14.54
N VAL A 95 6.50 24.27 14.32
CA VAL A 95 5.47 25.25 14.71
C VAL A 95 4.70 25.77 13.50
N THR A 96 5.41 25.98 12.39
CA THR A 96 4.83 26.59 11.18
C THR A 96 4.65 25.62 10.04
N LEU A 97 5.21 24.43 10.10
CA LEU A 97 5.33 23.42 9.03
C LEU A 97 6.01 23.93 7.75
N LYS A 98 6.74 25.02 7.83
CA LYS A 98 7.55 25.46 6.68
C LYS A 98 8.77 24.57 6.52
N VAL A 99 9.13 24.28 5.29
CA VAL A 99 10.42 23.67 4.96
C VAL A 99 11.51 24.66 5.32
N GLU A 100 12.42 24.26 6.20
CA GLU A 100 13.57 25.06 6.61
C GLU A 100 14.84 24.61 5.90
N GLN A 101 14.97 23.29 5.67
CA GLN A 101 16.15 22.74 5.03
C GLN A 101 15.76 21.54 4.15
N GLU A 102 16.44 21.43 3.01
CA GLU A 102 16.51 20.23 2.19
C GLU A 102 17.96 19.78 2.16
N VAL A 103 18.27 18.70 2.82
CA VAL A 103 19.63 18.25 3.10
C VAL A 103 19.96 17.09 2.16
N PRO A 104 20.99 17.22 1.29
CA PRO A 104 21.39 16.15 0.40
C PRO A 104 21.85 14.91 1.18
N LEU A 105 21.77 13.74 0.55
CA LEU A 105 22.23 12.51 1.17
C LEU A 105 23.76 12.49 1.29
N PRO A 106 24.35 11.92 2.35
CA PRO A 106 25.75 11.59 2.41
C PRO A 106 26.15 10.67 1.26
N ALA A 107 27.34 10.89 0.69
CA ALA A 107 27.89 10.05 -0.37
C ALA A 107 28.00 8.58 0.06
N GLU A 108 27.88 7.66 -0.88
CA GLU A 108 28.18 6.26 -0.66
C GLU A 108 29.69 6.05 -0.46
N ALA A 109 30.05 5.07 0.38
CA ALA A 109 31.44 4.74 0.65
C ALA A 109 32.14 3.93 -0.49
N GLN A 110 31.37 3.49 -1.47
CA GLN A 110 31.81 2.73 -2.66
C GLN A 110 31.18 3.31 -3.91
N GLU A 111 31.86 3.16 -5.07
CA GLU A 111 31.30 3.53 -6.37
C GLU A 111 29.89 2.94 -6.53
N GLU A 112 28.97 3.78 -6.98
CA GLU A 112 27.57 3.43 -7.22
C GLU A 112 27.49 2.19 -8.10
N GLN A 113 27.09 1.07 -7.49
CA GLN A 113 26.52 -0.02 -8.25
C GLN A 113 25.03 0.31 -8.37
N HIS A 114 24.62 0.63 -9.59
CA HIS A 114 23.20 0.87 -9.88
C HIS A 114 22.35 -0.30 -9.36
N PRO A 115 21.26 -0.03 -8.63
CA PRO A 115 20.39 -1.08 -8.17
C PRO A 115 19.91 -1.89 -9.38
N GLN A 116 20.04 -3.21 -9.31
CA GLN A 116 19.49 -4.08 -10.33
C GLN A 116 17.99 -3.84 -10.39
N ALA A 117 17.47 -3.51 -11.55
CA ALA A 117 16.03 -3.35 -11.75
C ALA A 117 15.30 -4.60 -11.20
N VAL A 118 14.34 -4.39 -10.32
CA VAL A 118 13.57 -5.48 -9.70
C VAL A 118 12.73 -6.20 -10.75
N SER A 119 12.29 -5.47 -11.77
CA SER A 119 11.55 -5.99 -12.91
C SER A 119 12.00 -5.30 -14.20
N PRO A 120 12.14 -6.04 -15.31
CA PRO A 120 12.36 -5.44 -16.63
C PRO A 120 11.15 -4.65 -17.13
N MET A 121 10.04 -4.64 -16.39
CA MET A 121 8.82 -3.92 -16.71
C MET A 121 8.79 -2.50 -16.14
N ILE A 122 9.71 -2.13 -15.26
CA ILE A 122 9.91 -0.76 -14.83
C ILE A 122 10.69 -0.04 -15.93
N LEU A 123 10.03 0.91 -16.61
CA LEU A 123 10.60 1.59 -17.77
C LEU A 123 11.84 2.40 -17.42
N ASP A 124 11.82 3.13 -16.32
CA ASP A 124 12.97 3.87 -15.80
C ASP A 124 13.02 3.67 -14.28
N PRO A 125 13.92 2.80 -13.77
CA PRO A 125 14.16 2.70 -12.34
C PRO A 125 14.54 4.07 -11.80
N ASP A 126 13.91 4.47 -10.69
CA ASP A 126 14.24 5.73 -10.05
C ASP A 126 15.56 5.59 -9.28
N GLU A 127 16.66 5.75 -9.98
CA GLU A 127 18.02 5.60 -9.44
C GLU A 127 18.35 6.63 -8.36
N GLU A 128 17.69 7.79 -8.37
CA GLU A 128 17.88 8.86 -7.40
C GLU A 128 16.90 8.76 -6.21
N GLY A 129 15.87 7.93 -6.31
CA GLY A 129 14.83 7.81 -5.30
C GLY A 129 15.30 6.98 -4.11
N GLN A 130 15.25 7.59 -2.93
CA GLN A 130 15.48 6.91 -1.67
C GLN A 130 14.14 6.50 -1.07
N LEU A 131 14.06 5.29 -0.55
CA LEU A 131 12.90 4.80 0.18
C LEU A 131 13.32 4.44 1.60
N SER A 132 12.78 5.16 2.56
CA SER A 132 12.85 4.77 3.96
C SER A 132 11.48 4.30 4.39
N TYR A 133 11.24 3.02 4.56
CA TYR A 133 9.94 2.50 4.99
C TYR A 133 9.44 3.19 6.25
N THR A 134 10.25 3.18 7.32
CA THR A 134 9.96 3.85 8.61
C THR A 134 11.24 4.27 9.32
N GLY A 135 12.39 3.97 8.75
CA GLY A 135 13.71 4.12 9.36
C GLY A 135 14.22 5.56 9.36
N LEU A 136 13.72 6.39 10.28
CA LEU A 136 14.20 7.74 10.54
C LEU A 136 14.16 8.01 12.04
N VAL A 137 15.30 8.33 12.66
CA VAL A 137 15.38 8.56 14.11
C VAL A 137 16.48 9.55 14.48
N PHE A 138 16.19 10.42 15.47
CA PHE A 138 17.21 11.20 16.13
C PHE A 138 17.94 10.35 17.19
N ALA A 139 19.25 10.57 17.32
CA ALA A 139 19.97 10.11 18.50
C ALA A 139 19.42 10.82 19.76
N PRO A 140 19.49 10.20 20.95
CA PRO A 140 18.95 10.78 22.20
C PRO A 140 19.48 12.17 22.53
N GLY A 141 20.70 12.48 22.13
CA GLY A 141 21.32 13.81 22.30
C GLY A 141 20.87 14.86 21.29
N GLY A 142 20.04 14.51 20.31
CA GLY A 142 19.55 15.42 19.27
C GLY A 142 20.61 15.85 18.23
N ARG A 143 21.85 15.35 18.33
CA ARG A 143 22.99 15.79 17.50
C ARG A 143 23.23 14.96 16.26
N ARG A 144 22.47 13.90 16.06
CA ARG A 144 22.54 13.03 14.88
C ARG A 144 21.18 12.56 14.47
N ILE A 145 21.01 12.37 13.15
CA ILE A 145 19.86 11.71 12.55
C ILE A 145 20.39 10.49 11.80
N TYR A 146 19.69 9.37 11.96
CA TYR A 146 19.91 8.13 11.20
C TYR A 146 18.70 7.89 10.30
N MET A 147 18.95 7.56 9.02
CA MET A 147 17.92 7.28 8.02
C MET A 147 18.26 6.01 7.25
N SER A 148 17.32 5.10 7.15
CA SER A 148 17.44 3.89 6.32
C SER A 148 17.47 4.26 4.84
N ASN A 149 18.35 3.63 4.10
CA ASN A 149 18.45 3.71 2.64
C ASN A 149 18.33 2.32 2.04
N VAL A 150 17.40 2.13 1.11
CA VAL A 150 17.09 0.81 0.51
C VAL A 150 18.25 0.15 -0.24
N ASP A 151 19.30 0.92 -0.56
CA ASP A 151 20.50 0.41 -1.22
C ASP A 151 21.55 -0.09 -0.21
N GLY A 152 21.10 -0.71 0.85
CA GLY A 152 21.94 -1.43 1.80
C GLY A 152 22.72 -0.56 2.75
N SER A 153 22.23 0.64 3.10
CA SER A 153 22.99 1.54 3.96
C SER A 153 22.12 2.34 4.94
N ILE A 154 22.77 2.97 5.92
CA ILE A 154 22.18 3.98 6.81
C ILE A 154 22.87 5.31 6.55
N LYS A 155 22.10 6.31 6.17
CA LYS A 155 22.55 7.68 6.02
C LYS A 155 22.57 8.38 7.38
N VAL A 156 23.69 9.06 7.68
CA VAL A 156 23.91 9.74 8.95
C VAL A 156 24.08 11.23 8.70
N PHE A 157 23.33 12.03 9.46
CA PHE A 157 23.41 13.49 9.42
C PHE A 157 23.82 14.04 10.78
N ASN A 158 24.57 15.11 10.79
CA ASN A 158 24.89 15.89 12.00
C ASN A 158 23.87 17.01 12.18
N VAL A 159 23.58 17.32 13.42
CA VAL A 159 22.73 18.46 13.80
C VAL A 159 23.56 19.42 14.65
N ASP A 160 23.78 20.60 14.15
CA ASP A 160 24.56 21.64 14.82
C ASP A 160 23.77 22.36 15.91
N PRO A 161 24.46 23.08 16.84
CA PRO A 161 23.79 23.79 17.92
C PRO A 161 22.75 24.83 17.50
N ASP A 162 22.88 25.38 16.31
CA ASP A 162 21.96 26.37 15.73
C ASP A 162 20.75 25.74 15.02
N GLY A 163 20.71 24.40 14.93
CA GLY A 163 19.65 23.64 14.27
C GLY A 163 19.92 23.34 12.79
N SER A 164 21.07 23.74 12.26
CA SER A 164 21.46 23.33 10.90
C SER A 164 21.74 21.83 10.85
N VAL A 165 21.33 21.20 9.74
CA VAL A 165 21.49 19.76 9.51
C VAL A 165 22.39 19.59 8.28
N GLU A 166 23.44 18.79 8.43
CA GLU A 166 24.41 18.53 7.37
C GLU A 166 24.63 17.03 7.15
N PRO A 167 24.86 16.58 5.90
CA PRO A 167 25.24 15.20 5.62
C PRO A 167 26.59 14.88 6.32
N SER A 168 26.66 13.70 6.93
CA SER A 168 27.86 13.28 7.67
C SER A 168 28.58 12.13 6.96
N HIS A 169 28.03 10.93 7.04
CA HIS A 169 28.61 9.73 6.43
C HIS A 169 27.54 8.65 6.22
N THR A 170 27.91 7.63 5.45
CA THR A 170 27.09 6.45 5.20
C THR A 170 27.65 5.25 5.97
N ILE A 171 26.78 4.49 6.62
CA ILE A 171 27.11 3.21 7.25
C ILE A 171 26.63 2.09 6.31
N PRO A 172 27.55 1.39 5.61
CA PRO A 172 27.16 0.27 4.76
C PRO A 172 26.68 -0.91 5.62
N LEU A 173 25.66 -1.60 5.16
CA LEU A 173 25.14 -2.80 5.79
C LEU A 173 25.73 -4.06 5.15
N PRO A 174 25.82 -5.18 5.89
CA PRO A 174 26.25 -6.43 5.31
C PRO A 174 25.23 -6.94 4.29
N PRO A 175 25.68 -7.73 3.29
CA PRO A 175 24.79 -8.35 2.33
C PRO A 175 23.63 -9.11 2.99
N ALA A 176 22.43 -8.99 2.41
CA ALA A 176 21.23 -9.63 2.91
C ALA A 176 21.32 -11.16 2.84
N GLY A 177 22.02 -11.69 1.84
CA GLY A 177 22.10 -13.12 1.57
C GLY A 177 20.81 -13.69 0.97
N ALA A 178 19.94 -12.85 0.42
CA ALA A 178 18.77 -13.30 -0.33
C ALA A 178 19.20 -13.87 -1.69
N PRO A 179 18.45 -14.86 -2.25
CA PRO A 179 18.88 -15.55 -3.46
C PRO A 179 19.04 -14.67 -4.71
N ARG A 180 18.30 -13.54 -4.78
CA ARG A 180 18.22 -12.70 -5.99
C ARG A 180 18.64 -11.24 -5.77
N ARG A 181 18.98 -10.86 -4.54
CA ARG A 181 19.46 -9.51 -4.21
C ARG A 181 20.52 -9.58 -3.11
N ALA A 182 21.66 -8.96 -3.35
CA ALA A 182 22.74 -8.90 -2.37
C ALA A 182 22.52 -7.78 -1.35
N GLU A 183 22.07 -6.60 -1.80
CA GLU A 183 21.89 -5.42 -0.97
C GLU A 183 20.78 -5.62 0.05
N GLU A 184 21.05 -5.23 1.29
CA GLU A 184 20.05 -5.23 2.36
C GLU A 184 18.98 -4.16 2.09
N ILE A 185 17.79 -4.39 2.61
CA ILE A 185 16.69 -3.40 2.63
C ILE A 185 16.47 -3.01 4.09
N PRO A 186 17.15 -1.97 4.60
CA PRO A 186 16.92 -1.53 5.97
C PRO A 186 15.54 -0.88 6.10
N ALA A 187 14.84 -1.20 7.18
CA ALA A 187 13.55 -0.63 7.53
C ALA A 187 13.65 0.16 8.86
N GLY A 188 12.87 -0.18 9.88
CA GLY A 188 12.82 0.51 11.16
C GLY A 188 14.15 0.59 11.90
N LEU A 189 14.34 1.70 12.61
CA LEU A 189 15.53 2.03 13.38
C LEU A 189 15.18 2.33 14.83
N ALA A 190 16.05 1.91 15.76
CA ALA A 190 16.01 2.35 17.14
C ALA A 190 17.42 2.63 17.67
N VAL A 191 17.56 3.69 18.46
CA VAL A 191 18.85 4.06 19.10
C VAL A 191 18.75 3.75 20.59
N SER A 192 19.80 3.14 21.16
CA SER A 192 19.87 2.90 22.60
C SER A 192 19.83 4.21 23.40
N PRO A 193 19.32 4.22 24.64
CA PRO A 193 19.20 5.43 25.46
C PRO A 193 20.51 6.19 25.67
N ASP A 194 21.65 5.49 25.65
CA ASP A 194 22.99 6.07 25.75
C ASP A 194 23.56 6.56 24.41
N GLY A 195 22.83 6.33 23.31
CA GLY A 195 23.27 6.66 21.94
C GLY A 195 24.37 5.74 21.37
N GLY A 196 24.80 4.72 22.11
CA GLY A 196 25.95 3.88 21.75
C GLY A 196 25.63 2.75 20.76
N ARG A 197 24.35 2.41 20.59
CA ARG A 197 23.90 1.34 19.70
C ARG A 197 22.77 1.81 18.80
N LEU A 198 22.85 1.42 17.54
CA LEU A 198 21.79 1.55 16.56
C LEU A 198 21.29 0.14 16.18
N PHE A 199 19.99 -0.07 16.30
CA PHE A 199 19.31 -1.29 15.89
C PHE A 199 18.61 -1.05 14.56
N VAL A 200 18.82 -1.96 13.60
CA VAL A 200 18.34 -1.83 12.21
C VAL A 200 17.59 -3.10 11.83
N CYS A 201 16.34 -2.96 11.42
CA CYS A 201 15.60 -4.05 10.78
C CYS A 201 16.15 -4.29 9.37
N GLY A 202 16.81 -5.44 9.15
CA GLY A 202 17.19 -5.93 7.83
C GLY A 202 16.01 -6.68 7.22
N ASN A 203 15.16 -5.94 6.48
CA ASN A 203 13.89 -6.45 5.98
C ASN A 203 14.07 -7.63 5.01
N LEU A 204 15.14 -7.63 4.22
CA LEU A 204 15.41 -8.71 3.27
C LEU A 204 16.15 -9.88 3.90
N SER A 205 17.12 -9.63 4.78
CA SER A 205 17.88 -10.71 5.47
C SER A 205 17.09 -11.40 6.58
N ASN A 206 15.93 -10.85 6.96
CA ASN A 206 15.13 -11.34 8.09
C ASN A 206 15.93 -11.34 9.42
N ARG A 207 16.64 -10.22 9.67
CA ARG A 207 17.51 -10.02 10.84
C ARG A 207 17.30 -8.67 11.49
N LEU A 208 17.55 -8.61 12.80
CA LEU A 208 17.88 -7.37 13.48
C LEU A 208 19.40 -7.23 13.56
N LEU A 209 19.92 -6.11 13.08
CA LEU A 209 21.34 -5.76 13.14
C LEU A 209 21.57 -4.79 14.28
N GLU A 210 22.58 -5.04 15.12
CA GLU A 210 23.02 -4.10 16.14
C GLU A 210 24.36 -3.50 15.70
N ILE A 211 24.41 -2.18 15.60
CA ILE A 211 25.56 -1.42 15.10
C ILE A 211 26.11 -0.56 16.24
N ASP A 212 27.42 -0.55 16.41
CA ASP A 212 28.11 0.39 17.28
C ASP A 212 28.18 1.76 16.57
N THR A 213 27.59 2.81 17.19
CA THR A 213 27.48 4.13 16.56
C THR A 213 28.78 4.90 16.45
N LYS A 214 29.84 4.47 17.14
CA LYS A 214 31.17 5.10 17.07
C LYS A 214 32.03 4.50 15.98
N THR A 215 31.98 3.16 15.83
CA THR A 215 32.81 2.44 14.87
C THR A 215 32.08 2.17 13.56
N ALA A 216 30.76 2.42 13.51
CA ALA A 216 29.86 2.06 12.41
C ALA A 216 29.85 0.56 12.06
N GLY A 217 30.33 -0.28 12.95
CA GLY A 217 30.44 -1.73 12.75
C GLY A 217 29.25 -2.50 13.31
N VAL A 218 28.80 -3.54 12.59
CA VAL A 218 27.82 -4.49 13.10
C VAL A 218 28.44 -5.37 14.19
N VAL A 219 27.92 -5.28 15.42
CA VAL A 219 28.45 -6.00 16.58
C VAL A 219 27.66 -7.28 16.90
N ARG A 220 26.35 -7.30 16.61
CA ARG A 220 25.51 -8.50 16.78
C ARG A 220 24.46 -8.58 15.66
N ARG A 221 24.03 -9.81 15.38
CA ARG A 221 22.94 -10.10 14.44
C ARG A 221 21.98 -11.07 15.10
N PHE A 222 20.68 -10.81 14.98
CA PHE A 222 19.63 -11.66 15.52
C PHE A 222 18.72 -12.11 14.40
N ASP A 223 18.51 -13.42 14.28
CA ASP A 223 17.54 -13.99 13.38
C ASP A 223 16.14 -13.73 13.92
N VAL A 224 15.30 -13.02 13.14
CA VAL A 224 13.92 -12.68 13.49
C VAL A 224 12.93 -13.25 12.46
N GLY A 225 11.68 -12.89 12.51
CA GLY A 225 10.67 -13.33 11.54
C GLY A 225 10.92 -12.83 10.12
N ILE A 226 9.97 -13.07 9.22
CA ILE A 226 10.06 -12.71 7.80
C ILE A 226 9.69 -11.25 7.59
N ALA A 227 10.54 -10.53 6.86
CA ALA A 227 10.37 -9.12 6.51
C ALA A 227 10.22 -8.22 7.77
N PRO A 228 11.24 -8.14 8.67
CA PRO A 228 11.19 -7.25 9.82
C PRO A 228 11.03 -5.80 9.37
N PHE A 229 10.07 -5.12 9.99
CA PHE A 229 9.66 -3.80 9.54
C PHE A 229 10.00 -2.68 10.52
N ASP A 230 9.65 -2.84 11.79
CA ASP A 230 9.88 -1.82 12.81
C ASP A 230 10.53 -2.42 14.07
N VAL A 231 11.27 -1.59 14.81
CA VAL A 231 11.93 -1.99 16.04
C VAL A 231 11.77 -0.93 17.12
N VAL A 232 11.40 -1.36 18.32
CA VAL A 232 11.34 -0.49 19.52
C VAL A 232 12.04 -1.13 20.69
N LEU A 233 12.55 -0.27 21.58
CA LEU A 233 13.23 -0.70 22.81
C LEU A 233 12.31 -0.48 24.00
N ALA A 234 12.08 -1.52 24.78
CA ALA A 234 11.28 -1.45 26.01
C ALA A 234 11.76 -2.50 27.02
N ALA A 235 11.77 -2.19 28.31
CA ALA A 235 12.08 -3.09 29.42
C ALA A 235 13.39 -3.91 29.22
N GLY A 236 14.44 -3.31 28.66
CA GLY A 236 15.73 -3.96 28.39
C GLY A 236 15.74 -4.90 27.19
N LYS A 237 14.68 -4.90 26.39
CA LYS A 237 14.49 -5.75 25.20
C LYS A 237 14.32 -4.92 23.94
N ALA A 238 14.58 -5.55 22.77
CA ALA A 238 14.12 -5.06 21.49
C ALA A 238 12.91 -5.91 21.03
N TYR A 239 11.87 -5.22 20.57
CA TYR A 239 10.68 -5.80 19.94
C TYR A 239 10.73 -5.47 18.46
N VAL A 240 10.61 -6.47 17.59
CA VAL A 240 10.74 -6.34 16.14
C VAL A 240 9.48 -6.90 15.49
N SER A 241 8.73 -6.06 14.78
CA SER A 241 7.58 -6.51 13.99
C SER A 241 8.04 -7.15 12.67
N ASN A 242 7.35 -8.19 12.24
CA ASN A 242 7.67 -8.93 11.03
C ASN A 242 6.41 -9.06 10.16
N TRP A 243 6.43 -8.47 8.97
CA TRP A 243 5.28 -8.46 8.05
C TRP A 243 4.77 -9.86 7.71
N GLY A 244 5.70 -10.78 7.44
CA GLY A 244 5.41 -12.16 7.05
C GLY A 244 5.30 -13.15 8.21
N GLY A 245 5.35 -12.65 9.46
CA GLY A 245 5.28 -13.49 10.64
C GLY A 245 6.56 -14.29 10.91
N ARG A 246 6.42 -15.42 11.58
CA ARG A 246 7.55 -16.29 11.88
C ARG A 246 8.18 -16.90 10.62
N ARG A 247 9.42 -17.32 10.72
CA ARG A 247 10.08 -18.10 9.65
C ARG A 247 9.31 -19.40 9.39
N PRO A 248 9.17 -19.83 8.11
CA PRO A 248 8.58 -21.11 7.76
C PRO A 248 9.31 -22.29 8.41
N ARG A 249 8.57 -23.35 8.74
CA ARG A 249 9.06 -24.61 9.29
C ARG A 249 8.78 -25.74 8.32
N PRO A 250 9.50 -26.89 8.43
CA PRO A 250 9.18 -28.06 7.63
C PRO A 250 7.70 -28.45 7.77
N GLY A 251 7.00 -28.56 6.62
CA GLY A 251 5.59 -28.86 6.55
C GLY A 251 4.64 -27.65 6.48
N ASP A 252 5.14 -26.43 6.62
CA ASP A 252 4.34 -25.24 6.32
C ASP A 252 4.12 -25.12 4.80
N LEU A 253 2.94 -24.65 4.41
CA LEU A 253 2.71 -24.18 3.04
C LEU A 253 3.41 -22.83 2.88
N VAL A 254 4.24 -22.70 1.86
CA VAL A 254 5.01 -21.48 1.60
C VAL A 254 4.66 -20.87 0.26
N GLY A 255 4.85 -19.56 0.14
CA GLY A 255 4.74 -18.78 -1.07
C GLY A 255 5.87 -17.76 -1.17
N PRO A 256 6.06 -17.14 -2.34
CA PRO A 256 7.10 -16.16 -2.57
C PRO A 256 6.87 -14.89 -1.73
N ALA A 257 7.96 -14.27 -1.29
CA ALA A 257 7.98 -13.03 -0.52
C ALA A 257 9.06 -12.05 -1.05
N GLY A 258 9.25 -12.05 -2.37
CA GLY A 258 10.22 -11.21 -3.07
C GLY A 258 11.67 -11.71 -2.95
N GLN A 259 12.50 -11.42 -3.95
CA GLN A 259 13.94 -11.70 -4.01
C GLN A 259 14.35 -13.14 -3.71
N GLY A 260 13.45 -14.11 -3.96
CA GLY A 260 13.68 -15.54 -3.65
C GLY A 260 13.53 -15.92 -2.18
N VAL A 261 13.00 -15.05 -1.35
CA VAL A 261 12.60 -15.34 0.04
C VAL A 261 11.22 -15.97 0.04
N GLU A 262 10.96 -16.85 1.00
CA GLU A 262 9.67 -17.52 1.19
C GLU A 262 8.98 -17.05 2.47
N VAL A 263 7.66 -17.05 2.45
CA VAL A 263 6.79 -16.79 3.61
C VAL A 263 5.76 -17.89 3.77
N LYS A 264 5.33 -18.15 5.00
CA LYS A 264 4.20 -19.05 5.26
C LYS A 264 2.92 -18.42 4.75
N VAL A 265 2.14 -19.17 3.94
CA VAL A 265 0.88 -18.72 3.37
C VAL A 265 -0.32 -19.54 3.86
N ASP A 266 -1.51 -18.99 3.80
CA ASP A 266 -2.73 -19.74 4.07
C ASP A 266 -3.17 -20.56 2.82
N PRO A 267 -3.79 -21.74 3.03
CA PRO A 267 -4.11 -22.64 1.93
C PRO A 267 -5.30 -22.22 1.06
N VAL A 268 -6.00 -21.14 1.44
CA VAL A 268 -7.22 -20.70 0.73
C VAL A 268 -6.94 -19.51 -0.19
N ARG A 269 -6.20 -18.52 0.32
CA ARG A 269 -5.93 -17.26 -0.39
C ARG A 269 -4.49 -17.16 -0.87
N HIS A 270 -3.61 -18.03 -0.40
CA HIS A 270 -2.17 -18.02 -0.68
C HIS A 270 -1.47 -16.68 -0.37
N ILE A 271 -1.98 -15.95 0.62
CA ILE A 271 -1.36 -14.74 1.17
C ILE A 271 -0.56 -15.08 2.42
N ALA A 272 0.33 -14.19 2.86
CA ALA A 272 1.03 -14.35 4.14
C ALA A 272 0.01 -14.60 5.27
N SER A 273 0.18 -15.70 6.02
CA SER A 273 -0.86 -16.23 6.91
C SER A 273 -0.81 -15.70 8.33
N GLU A 274 0.25 -14.99 8.71
CA GLU A 274 0.45 -14.47 10.07
C GLU A 274 1.38 -13.25 10.05
N GLY A 275 1.29 -12.41 11.09
CA GLY A 275 2.32 -11.47 11.49
C GLY A 275 2.97 -11.95 12.79
N SER A 276 4.12 -11.39 13.16
CA SER A 276 4.76 -11.69 14.43
C SER A 276 5.54 -10.52 15.00
N VAL A 277 5.89 -10.61 16.28
CA VAL A 277 6.83 -9.73 16.96
C VAL A 277 7.91 -10.57 17.61
N SER A 278 9.15 -10.47 17.11
CA SER A 278 10.30 -11.10 17.72
C SER A 278 10.78 -10.30 18.93
N VAL A 279 11.09 -10.98 20.03
CA VAL A 279 11.57 -10.37 21.28
C VAL A 279 13.02 -10.76 21.52
N ILE A 280 13.90 -9.76 21.61
CA ILE A 280 15.34 -9.95 21.83
C ILE A 280 15.72 -9.44 23.22
N ASP A 281 16.32 -10.28 24.04
CA ASP A 281 16.98 -9.87 25.28
C ASP A 281 18.32 -9.21 24.94
N LEU A 282 18.41 -7.90 25.12
CA LEU A 282 19.61 -7.13 24.75
C LEU A 282 20.79 -7.44 25.67
N ALA A 283 20.56 -7.76 26.95
CA ALA A 283 21.62 -8.11 27.89
C ALA A 283 22.17 -9.51 27.62
N GLY A 284 21.27 -10.49 27.44
CA GLY A 284 21.65 -11.87 27.14
C GLY A 284 22.09 -12.09 25.69
N GLY A 285 21.78 -11.18 24.77
CA GLY A 285 22.15 -11.29 23.35
C GLY A 285 21.43 -12.41 22.62
N THR A 286 20.18 -12.73 22.99
CA THR A 286 19.42 -13.86 22.45
C THR A 286 18.00 -13.47 22.05
N VAL A 287 17.48 -14.12 21.00
CA VAL A 287 16.04 -14.08 20.68
C VAL A 287 15.29 -14.91 21.70
N LYS A 288 14.45 -14.26 22.49
CA LYS A 288 13.76 -14.85 23.64
C LYS A 288 12.42 -15.47 23.27
N ALA A 289 11.67 -14.79 22.37
CA ALA A 289 10.34 -15.20 21.97
C ALA A 289 10.01 -14.72 20.55
N GLU A 290 9.07 -15.41 19.94
CA GLU A 290 8.38 -15.01 18.71
C GLU A 290 6.88 -14.99 19.03
N ILE A 291 6.31 -13.80 19.14
CA ILE A 291 4.90 -13.58 19.49
C ILE A 291 4.10 -13.53 18.20
N ILE A 292 3.21 -14.49 17.97
CA ILE A 292 2.31 -14.45 16.82
C ILE A 292 1.24 -13.37 17.07
N VAL A 293 1.10 -12.49 16.08
CA VAL A 293 0.08 -11.45 16.04
C VAL A 293 -0.75 -11.59 14.75
N HIS A 294 -1.55 -10.58 14.40
CA HIS A 294 -2.37 -10.63 13.19
C HIS A 294 -1.56 -10.24 11.95
N LEU A 295 -2.21 -10.24 10.78
CA LEU A 295 -1.57 -10.11 9.47
C LEU A 295 -0.87 -8.75 9.29
N HIS A 296 0.31 -8.80 8.67
CA HIS A 296 1.13 -7.64 8.32
C HIS A 296 1.44 -6.79 9.54
N ALA A 297 2.18 -7.39 10.50
CA ALA A 297 2.66 -6.70 11.69
C ALA A 297 3.60 -5.55 11.30
N SER A 298 3.13 -4.33 11.42
CA SER A 298 3.73 -3.08 10.91
C SER A 298 4.35 -2.28 12.06
N ALA A 299 3.93 -1.03 12.28
CA ALA A 299 4.51 -0.17 13.29
C ALA A 299 4.37 -0.70 14.71
N LEU A 300 5.35 -0.37 15.53
CA LEU A 300 5.40 -0.62 16.97
C LEU A 300 5.43 0.69 17.75
N ALA A 301 4.79 0.72 18.92
CA ALA A 301 4.91 1.83 19.86
C ALA A 301 5.04 1.30 21.30
N PRO A 302 6.11 1.65 22.03
CA PRO A 302 6.18 1.39 23.46
C PRO A 302 5.35 2.42 24.22
N SER A 303 4.62 2.00 25.26
CA SER A 303 4.01 2.94 26.20
C SER A 303 5.09 3.75 26.95
N PRO A 304 4.82 4.99 27.38
CA PRO A 304 5.82 5.82 28.04
C PRO A 304 6.42 5.21 29.33
N ASP A 305 5.68 4.33 30.00
CA ASP A 305 6.13 3.60 31.18
C ASP A 305 6.88 2.29 30.83
N GLY A 306 6.99 1.95 29.55
CA GLY A 306 7.67 0.75 29.04
C GLY A 306 6.99 -0.60 29.37
N ARG A 307 5.76 -0.57 29.91
CA ARG A 307 5.01 -1.78 30.30
C ARG A 307 4.34 -2.48 29.14
N TRP A 308 4.04 -1.76 28.10
CA TRP A 308 3.31 -2.23 26.96
C TRP A 308 4.06 -1.91 25.67
N VAL A 309 3.98 -2.81 24.69
CA VAL A 309 4.31 -2.54 23.29
C VAL A 309 3.06 -2.82 22.47
N VAL A 310 2.65 -1.87 21.68
CA VAL A 310 1.51 -2.04 20.75
C VAL A 310 2.03 -2.27 19.36
N CYS A 311 1.52 -3.30 18.68
CA CYS A 311 1.80 -3.62 17.29
C CYS A 311 0.58 -3.33 16.42
N ALA A 312 0.75 -2.58 15.35
CA ALA A 312 -0.26 -2.39 14.32
C ALA A 312 -0.26 -3.57 13.33
N ASN A 313 -1.42 -4.17 13.11
CA ASN A 313 -1.61 -5.28 12.16
C ASN A 313 -2.36 -4.75 10.93
N ALA A 314 -1.61 -4.19 9.97
CA ALA A 314 -2.15 -3.37 8.90
C ALA A 314 -3.11 -4.14 7.97
N ALA A 315 -2.89 -5.43 7.78
CA ALA A 315 -3.75 -6.29 6.98
C ALA A 315 -4.86 -7.01 7.80
N SER A 316 -5.05 -6.65 9.06
CA SER A 316 -6.13 -7.17 9.92
C SER A 316 -6.97 -6.10 10.59
N ASP A 317 -6.72 -4.81 10.30
CA ASP A 317 -7.44 -3.66 10.84
C ASP A 317 -7.50 -3.61 12.38
N ASN A 318 -6.48 -4.13 13.05
CA ASN A 318 -6.43 -4.17 14.50
C ASN A 318 -5.01 -3.96 15.06
N LEU A 319 -4.94 -3.85 16.37
CA LEU A 319 -3.69 -3.69 17.11
C LEU A 319 -3.56 -4.82 18.12
N SER A 320 -2.34 -5.32 18.32
CA SER A 320 -2.01 -6.27 19.38
C SER A 320 -1.26 -5.54 20.50
N VAL A 321 -1.76 -5.61 21.74
CA VAL A 321 -1.10 -5.07 22.93
C VAL A 321 -0.30 -6.17 23.60
N ILE A 322 1.01 -5.99 23.72
CA ILE A 322 1.97 -6.93 24.29
C ILE A 322 2.37 -6.44 25.67
N ASP A 323 2.26 -7.29 26.67
CA ASP A 323 2.79 -7.04 28.04
C ASP A 323 4.31 -7.36 28.04
N THR A 324 5.13 -6.37 28.34
CA THR A 324 6.59 -6.51 28.34
C THR A 324 7.14 -7.39 29.48
N ALA A 325 6.37 -7.65 30.52
CA ALA A 325 6.77 -8.54 31.61
C ALA A 325 6.60 -10.02 31.25
N THR A 326 5.56 -10.34 30.46
CA THR A 326 5.22 -11.72 30.08
C THR A 326 5.54 -12.06 28.63
N ASP A 327 5.82 -11.06 27.79
CA ASP A 327 6.00 -11.19 26.33
C ASP A 327 4.79 -11.88 25.66
N ALA A 328 3.59 -11.48 26.04
CA ALA A 328 2.35 -12.06 25.53
C ALA A 328 1.34 -10.98 25.12
N VAL A 329 0.53 -11.30 24.09
CA VAL A 329 -0.60 -10.44 23.70
C VAL A 329 -1.69 -10.54 24.76
N ILE A 330 -2.10 -9.39 25.33
CA ILE A 330 -3.12 -9.30 26.38
C ILE A 330 -4.42 -8.66 25.93
N GLU A 331 -4.39 -7.86 24.84
CA GLU A 331 -5.55 -7.19 24.28
C GLU A 331 -5.42 -7.06 22.77
N THR A 332 -6.55 -7.16 22.05
CA THR A 332 -6.70 -6.75 20.65
C THR A 332 -7.60 -5.51 20.59
N ILE A 333 -7.10 -4.42 20.01
CA ILE A 333 -7.81 -3.15 19.84
C ILE A 333 -8.21 -2.99 18.38
N TRP A 334 -9.42 -2.51 18.13
CA TRP A 334 -9.91 -2.18 16.79
C TRP A 334 -9.96 -0.66 16.63
N PRO A 335 -9.03 -0.04 15.85
CA PRO A 335 -9.00 1.40 15.65
C PRO A 335 -10.04 1.86 14.59
N LYS A 336 -11.19 1.22 14.55
CA LYS A 336 -12.34 1.49 13.70
C LYS A 336 -13.64 1.32 14.52
N ALA A 337 -14.76 1.85 14.03
CA ALA A 337 -16.00 1.93 14.81
C ALA A 337 -16.52 0.56 15.27
N SER A 338 -16.38 -0.46 14.45
CA SER A 338 -16.78 -1.83 14.78
C SER A 338 -15.84 -2.86 14.14
N PRO A 339 -15.54 -3.98 14.82
CA PRO A 339 -14.86 -5.12 14.18
C PRO A 339 -15.61 -5.67 12.96
N ALA A 340 -16.93 -5.44 12.90
CA ALA A 340 -17.78 -5.89 11.80
C ALA A 340 -17.81 -4.91 10.60
N ASP A 341 -17.19 -3.72 10.73
CA ASP A 341 -17.08 -2.79 9.61
C ASP A 341 -16.24 -3.42 8.50
N LEU A 342 -16.45 -2.93 7.28
CA LEU A 342 -15.68 -3.38 6.13
C LEU A 342 -14.18 -3.31 6.41
N PHE A 343 -13.45 -4.27 5.85
CA PHE A 343 -11.99 -4.26 5.85
C PHE A 343 -11.46 -3.01 5.17
N GLY A 344 -10.33 -2.49 5.66
CA GLY A 344 -9.61 -1.39 5.02
C GLY A 344 -9.37 -0.17 5.90
N ALA A 345 -9.22 -0.30 7.23
CA ALA A 345 -8.65 0.75 8.06
C ALA A 345 -7.14 0.88 7.82
N SER A 346 -6.44 -0.25 7.71
CA SER A 346 -4.99 -0.33 7.50
C SER A 346 -4.19 0.49 8.50
N PRO A 347 -4.23 0.12 9.82
CA PRO A 347 -3.43 0.79 10.84
C PRO A 347 -1.94 0.52 10.59
N ASN A 348 -1.11 1.58 10.48
CA ASN A 348 0.26 1.45 10.00
C ASN A 348 1.31 2.33 10.67
N ALA A 349 0.89 3.25 11.53
CA ALA A 349 1.78 4.05 12.38
C ALA A 349 1.12 4.32 13.73
N LEU A 350 1.92 4.40 14.79
CA LEU A 350 1.47 4.49 16.17
C LEU A 350 2.29 5.53 16.94
N VAL A 351 1.63 6.29 17.81
CA VAL A 351 2.31 7.12 18.82
C VAL A 351 1.45 7.30 20.05
N PHE A 352 2.04 7.23 21.24
CA PHE A 352 1.35 7.52 22.50
C PHE A 352 1.37 9.01 22.83
N SER A 353 0.30 9.50 23.51
CA SER A 353 0.35 10.76 24.23
C SER A 353 1.42 10.72 25.34
N GLY A 354 1.91 11.89 25.76
CA GLY A 354 2.98 11.96 26.76
C GLY A 354 2.62 11.33 28.10
N ASP A 355 1.34 11.30 28.46
CA ASP A 355 0.81 10.67 29.68
C ASP A 355 0.46 9.17 29.49
N GLY A 356 0.58 8.64 28.25
CA GLY A 356 0.28 7.25 27.90
C GLY A 356 -1.21 6.88 27.91
N GLN A 357 -2.11 7.85 28.08
CA GLN A 357 -3.56 7.57 28.15
C GLN A 357 -4.23 7.53 26.77
N THR A 358 -3.66 8.20 25.78
CA THR A 358 -4.16 8.17 24.40
C THR A 358 -3.14 7.49 23.48
N LEU A 359 -3.59 6.55 22.68
CA LEU A 359 -2.81 5.99 21.57
C LEU A 359 -3.39 6.52 20.26
N TYR A 360 -2.56 7.20 19.49
CA TYR A 360 -2.90 7.65 18.13
C TYR A 360 -2.45 6.61 17.11
N VAL A 361 -3.32 6.32 16.15
CA VAL A 361 -3.13 5.29 15.14
C VAL A 361 -3.41 5.88 13.76
N ALA A 362 -2.45 5.86 12.86
CA ALA A 362 -2.68 6.20 11.47
C ALA A 362 -3.45 5.07 10.76
N ASN A 363 -4.67 5.36 10.34
CA ASN A 363 -5.51 4.47 9.53
C ASN A 363 -5.35 4.86 8.05
N GLY A 364 -4.43 4.18 7.34
CA GLY A 364 -4.01 4.55 5.98
C GLY A 364 -5.18 4.74 5.01
N THR A 365 -6.00 3.74 4.83
CA THR A 365 -7.10 3.77 3.83
C THR A 365 -8.34 4.53 4.29
N GLN A 366 -8.45 4.86 5.59
CA GLN A 366 -9.51 5.75 6.08
C GLN A 366 -9.15 7.23 6.02
N ASN A 367 -7.93 7.58 5.62
CA ASN A 367 -7.41 8.95 5.59
C ASN A 367 -7.60 9.67 6.94
N ALA A 368 -7.34 8.95 8.02
CA ALA A 368 -7.66 9.42 9.37
C ALA A 368 -6.64 8.94 10.40
N VAL A 369 -6.56 9.66 11.50
CA VAL A 369 -5.92 9.20 12.73
C VAL A 369 -7.00 8.77 13.72
N ALA A 370 -6.94 7.53 14.19
CA ALA A 370 -7.78 7.05 15.27
C ALA A 370 -7.17 7.43 16.61
N ALA A 371 -7.96 8.03 17.49
CA ALA A 371 -7.60 8.29 18.89
C ALA A 371 -8.23 7.18 19.76
N VAL A 372 -7.40 6.46 20.50
CA VAL A 372 -7.80 5.35 21.37
C VAL A 372 -7.55 5.72 22.82
N ASP A 373 -8.58 5.64 23.68
CA ASP A 373 -8.45 5.65 25.15
C ASP A 373 -7.77 4.34 25.56
N PHE A 374 -6.47 4.43 25.86
CA PHE A 374 -5.62 3.28 26.10
C PHE A 374 -5.65 2.85 27.55
N ASN A 375 -6.30 1.73 27.81
CA ASN A 375 -6.41 1.17 29.17
C ASN A 375 -6.47 -0.37 29.13
N PRO A 376 -5.37 -1.07 28.84
CA PRO A 376 -5.36 -2.53 28.66
C PRO A 376 -5.76 -3.31 29.91
N LYS A 377 -5.67 -2.71 31.09
CA LYS A 377 -6.14 -3.34 32.35
C LYS A 377 -7.66 -3.42 32.46
N LYS A 378 -8.38 -2.51 31.78
CA LYS A 378 -9.86 -2.49 31.78
C LYS A 378 -10.44 -2.88 30.42
N LYS A 379 -10.03 -2.27 29.40
CA LYS A 379 -10.27 -2.43 27.96
C LYS A 379 -10.09 -1.09 27.28
N SER A 380 -9.22 -1.06 26.30
CA SER A 380 -9.03 0.14 25.47
C SER A 380 -10.24 0.38 24.56
N LYS A 381 -10.50 1.66 24.21
CA LYS A 381 -11.68 2.06 23.44
C LYS A 381 -11.33 3.13 22.42
N LEU A 382 -11.91 3.03 21.24
CA LEU A 382 -11.86 4.11 20.26
C LEU A 382 -12.58 5.36 20.79
N LYS A 383 -11.89 6.48 20.86
CA LYS A 383 -12.45 7.82 21.16
C LYS A 383 -13.11 8.42 19.93
N GLY A 384 -12.56 8.17 18.74
CA GLY A 384 -13.03 8.59 17.43
C GLY A 384 -11.91 8.74 16.41
N LEU A 385 -12.22 9.36 15.26
CA LEU A 385 -11.37 9.51 14.11
C LEU A 385 -11.14 10.98 13.78
N ILE A 386 -9.94 11.34 13.36
CA ILE A 386 -9.51 12.71 13.00
C ILE A 386 -9.11 12.67 11.53
N PRO A 387 -9.74 13.46 10.63
CA PRO A 387 -9.42 13.43 9.20
C PRO A 387 -8.06 14.08 8.93
N VAL A 388 -7.27 13.47 8.05
CA VAL A 388 -5.95 13.94 7.61
C VAL A 388 -5.80 13.81 6.10
N GLY A 389 -4.59 13.92 5.57
CA GLY A 389 -4.31 13.74 4.15
C GLY A 389 -4.51 12.30 3.67
N TRP A 390 -4.35 12.08 2.36
CA TRP A 390 -4.55 10.77 1.73
C TRP A 390 -3.44 9.79 2.12
N PHE A 391 -3.83 8.67 2.70
CA PHE A 391 -3.00 7.59 3.21
C PHE A 391 -1.95 8.06 4.25
N PRO A 392 -2.35 8.36 5.51
CA PRO A 392 -1.40 8.63 6.58
C PRO A 392 -0.50 7.42 6.83
N GLY A 393 0.83 7.66 6.86
CA GLY A 393 1.84 6.61 6.95
C GLY A 393 2.85 6.80 8.09
N ALA A 394 2.93 7.98 8.70
CA ALA A 394 3.80 8.22 9.85
C ALA A 394 3.19 9.22 10.83
N LEU A 395 3.53 9.03 12.11
CA LEU A 395 3.09 9.89 13.22
C LEU A 395 4.29 10.31 14.06
N ALA A 396 4.29 11.57 14.51
CA ALA A 396 5.19 12.05 15.55
C ALA A 396 4.40 12.96 16.50
N LEU A 397 4.73 12.93 17.79
CA LEU A 397 4.08 13.75 18.80
C LEU A 397 5.10 14.65 19.50
N ASN A 398 4.78 15.92 19.66
CA ASN A 398 5.49 16.80 20.58
C ASN A 398 4.78 16.77 21.95
N PRO A 399 5.30 16.04 22.94
CA PRO A 399 4.60 15.86 24.20
C PRO A 399 4.57 17.15 25.05
N ARG A 400 5.48 18.12 24.80
CA ARG A 400 5.50 19.39 25.52
C ARG A 400 4.44 20.37 25.02
N ARG A 401 4.03 20.24 23.75
CA ARG A 401 3.05 21.11 23.10
C ARG A 401 1.74 20.40 22.81
N GLU A 402 1.65 19.11 23.12
CA GLU A 402 0.50 18.25 22.81
C GLU A 402 0.09 18.34 21.32
N THR A 403 1.11 18.39 20.46
CA THR A 403 0.93 18.58 19.02
C THR A 403 1.30 17.31 18.27
N LEU A 404 0.36 16.81 17.49
CA LEU A 404 0.52 15.64 16.62
C LEU A 404 0.92 16.08 15.20
N PHE A 405 1.88 15.40 14.62
CA PHE A 405 2.29 15.51 13.22
C PHE A 405 1.95 14.22 12.50
N VAL A 406 1.39 14.34 11.31
CA VAL A 406 0.93 13.22 10.49
C VAL A 406 1.47 13.40 9.09
N ALA A 407 2.31 12.48 8.63
CA ALA A 407 2.70 12.41 7.23
C ALA A 407 1.69 11.60 6.43
N SER A 408 1.20 12.16 5.35
CA SER A 408 0.29 11.48 4.41
C SER A 408 1.02 11.23 3.10
N ILE A 409 1.22 9.95 2.79
CA ILE A 409 2.08 9.49 1.68
C ILE A 409 1.60 10.03 0.33
N LYS A 410 0.29 10.07 0.11
CA LYS A 410 -0.36 10.57 -1.11
C LYS A 410 -0.87 12.00 -1.00
N GLY A 411 -0.59 12.69 0.08
CA GLY A 411 -0.85 14.12 0.30
C GLY A 411 -2.31 14.52 0.24
N LEU A 412 -2.61 15.54 -0.57
CA LEU A 412 -3.96 16.05 -0.79
C LEU A 412 -4.52 15.65 -2.17
N ALA A 413 -3.89 14.68 -2.82
CA ALA A 413 -4.12 14.27 -4.20
C ALA A 413 -3.80 15.36 -5.25
N VAL A 414 -3.93 14.98 -6.48
CA VAL A 414 -3.58 15.60 -7.75
C VAL A 414 -3.21 17.09 -7.66
N ASP A 415 -1.94 17.40 -7.64
CA ASP A 415 -1.42 18.67 -8.07
C ASP A 415 -1.10 18.58 -9.57
N LYS A 416 -1.71 19.46 -10.37
CA LYS A 416 -1.40 19.55 -11.81
C LYS A 416 -0.13 20.34 -12.10
N THR A 417 0.50 20.91 -11.07
CA THR A 417 1.75 21.65 -11.22
C THR A 417 2.88 20.62 -11.40
N PRO A 418 3.53 20.57 -12.56
CA PRO A 418 4.67 19.69 -12.75
C PRO A 418 5.77 20.05 -11.74
N TYR A 419 6.21 19.08 -10.96
CA TYR A 419 7.44 19.20 -10.20
C TYR A 419 8.58 18.75 -11.12
N GLU A 420 9.48 19.66 -11.46
CA GLU A 420 10.64 19.39 -12.31
C GLU A 420 11.93 19.54 -11.49
N PRO A 421 12.34 18.53 -10.71
CA PRO A 421 13.59 18.61 -9.96
C PRO A 421 14.82 18.57 -10.86
N THR A 422 14.72 18.00 -12.07
CA THR A 422 15.85 17.74 -12.98
C THR A 422 15.72 18.41 -14.34
N GLY A 423 14.67 19.22 -14.57
CA GLY A 423 14.42 19.86 -15.86
C GLY A 423 13.95 18.90 -16.96
N SER A 424 13.54 17.69 -16.62
CA SER A 424 12.92 16.75 -17.55
C SER A 424 11.41 17.04 -17.62
N PRO A 425 10.90 17.58 -18.72
CA PRO A 425 9.47 17.76 -18.89
C PRO A 425 8.80 16.38 -19.05
N GLY A 426 7.67 16.19 -18.40
CA GLY A 426 6.86 15.00 -18.56
C GLY A 426 6.47 14.35 -17.24
N PHE A 427 5.53 13.42 -17.32
CA PHE A 427 5.09 12.64 -16.18
C PHE A 427 6.14 11.59 -15.82
N ASN A 428 6.50 11.52 -14.56
CA ASN A 428 7.40 10.51 -14.01
C ASN A 428 7.03 10.19 -12.55
N ALA A 429 7.70 9.22 -11.96
CA ALA A 429 7.45 8.81 -10.57
C ALA A 429 7.81 9.88 -9.52
N HIS A 430 8.45 10.98 -9.89
CA HIS A 430 8.76 12.12 -9.02
C HIS A 430 7.62 13.14 -8.93
N GLN A 431 6.64 13.10 -9.84
CA GLN A 431 5.52 14.06 -9.88
C GLN A 431 4.42 13.69 -8.89
N HIS A 432 4.77 13.48 -7.65
CA HIS A 432 3.81 13.28 -6.57
C HIS A 432 4.04 14.30 -5.46
N THR A 433 2.99 14.57 -4.73
CA THR A 433 3.03 15.56 -3.65
C THR A 433 2.42 14.94 -2.40
N GLY A 434 3.29 14.61 -1.45
CA GLY A 434 2.87 14.21 -0.11
C GLY A 434 2.49 15.41 0.74
N SER A 435 2.08 15.18 1.97
CA SER A 435 1.77 16.27 2.91
C SER A 435 2.12 15.91 4.35
N VAL A 436 2.33 16.94 5.16
CA VAL A 436 2.37 16.83 6.63
C VAL A 436 1.27 17.70 7.19
N THR A 437 0.45 17.11 8.07
CA THR A 437 -0.61 17.79 8.81
C THR A 437 -0.21 17.90 10.27
N MET A 438 -0.47 19.04 10.90
CA MET A 438 -0.20 19.32 12.30
C MET A 438 -1.45 19.82 13.00
N PHE A 439 -1.74 19.28 14.17
CA PHE A 439 -2.84 19.75 15.03
C PHE A 439 -2.56 19.49 16.52
N ALA A 440 -3.11 20.35 17.37
CA ALA A 440 -3.15 20.08 18.81
C ALA A 440 -4.17 18.96 19.11
N GLU A 441 -3.96 18.21 20.18
CA GLU A 441 -4.89 17.14 20.59
C GLU A 441 -6.32 17.70 20.73
N PRO A 442 -7.30 17.20 19.92
CA PRO A 442 -8.66 17.72 19.98
C PRO A 442 -9.38 17.21 21.22
N ARG A 443 -10.31 18.02 21.74
CA ARG A 443 -11.17 17.62 22.85
C ARG A 443 -12.16 16.52 22.41
N GLN A 444 -12.65 15.71 23.36
CA GLN A 444 -13.53 14.57 23.06
C GLN A 444 -14.76 14.96 22.22
N LYS A 445 -15.40 16.09 22.49
CA LYS A 445 -16.55 16.56 21.69
C LYS A 445 -16.15 16.82 20.23
N GLU A 446 -15.01 17.45 20.04
CA GLU A 446 -14.46 17.77 18.73
C GLU A 446 -14.09 16.50 17.95
N ILE A 447 -13.51 15.48 18.63
CA ILE A 447 -13.23 14.16 18.02
C ILE A 447 -14.52 13.51 17.49
N TRP A 448 -15.67 13.66 18.16
CA TRP A 448 -16.94 13.13 17.66
C TRP A 448 -17.40 13.83 16.38
N ASP A 449 -17.31 15.16 16.34
CA ASP A 449 -17.65 15.95 15.15
C ASP A 449 -16.73 15.58 13.98
N LEU A 450 -15.42 15.46 14.22
CA LEU A 450 -14.41 15.04 13.25
C LEU A 450 -14.64 13.60 12.75
N THR A 451 -15.08 12.70 13.64
CA THR A 451 -15.45 11.33 13.26
C THR A 451 -16.57 11.33 12.24
N GLY A 452 -17.58 12.18 12.40
CA GLY A 452 -18.64 12.36 11.42
C GLY A 452 -18.13 12.81 10.05
N ILE A 453 -17.13 13.70 10.04
CA ILE A 453 -16.46 14.14 8.80
C ILE A 453 -15.72 12.97 8.13
N VAL A 454 -14.96 12.18 8.90
CA VAL A 454 -14.26 11.00 8.36
C VAL A 454 -15.25 10.03 7.69
N TYR A 455 -16.38 9.73 8.36
CA TYR A 455 -17.40 8.86 7.78
C TYR A 455 -18.02 9.43 6.50
N ALA A 456 -18.27 10.74 6.44
CA ALA A 456 -18.75 11.39 5.24
C ALA A 456 -17.68 11.34 4.11
N ASN A 457 -16.41 11.51 4.45
CA ASN A 457 -15.29 11.52 3.52
C ASN A 457 -15.13 10.20 2.75
N TYR A 458 -15.27 9.05 3.40
CA TYR A 458 -15.21 7.76 2.69
C TYR A 458 -16.59 7.22 2.27
N ARG A 459 -17.60 8.11 2.17
CA ARG A 459 -18.93 7.79 1.63
C ARG A 459 -19.66 6.67 2.41
N ASN A 460 -19.48 6.59 3.73
CA ASN A 460 -20.00 5.50 4.56
C ASN A 460 -21.53 5.29 4.41
N GLU A 461 -22.32 6.36 4.26
CA GLU A 461 -23.76 6.25 4.06
C GLU A 461 -24.10 5.51 2.75
N ARG A 462 -23.38 5.79 1.66
CA ARG A 462 -23.59 5.11 0.36
C ARG A 462 -23.22 3.63 0.46
N ILE A 463 -22.08 3.35 1.08
CA ILE A 463 -21.59 1.98 1.34
C ILE A 463 -22.62 1.23 2.20
N GLY A 464 -23.04 1.83 3.32
CA GLY A 464 -24.04 1.23 4.23
C GLY A 464 -25.35 0.91 3.53
N ARG A 465 -25.84 1.80 2.63
CA ARG A 465 -27.05 1.52 1.83
C ARG A 465 -26.86 0.34 0.88
N ALA A 466 -25.70 0.21 0.24
CA ALA A 466 -25.42 -0.90 -0.68
C ALA A 466 -25.39 -2.26 0.03
N PHE A 467 -25.03 -2.30 1.31
CA PHE A 467 -24.98 -3.52 2.13
C PHE A 467 -26.24 -3.80 2.96
N LEU A 468 -27.29 -2.99 2.83
CA LEU A 468 -28.60 -3.36 3.39
C LEU A 468 -29.08 -4.67 2.75
N LYS A 469 -29.90 -5.44 3.48
CA LYS A 469 -30.51 -6.67 2.94
C LYS A 469 -31.20 -6.39 1.60
N PRO A 470 -31.02 -7.26 0.59
CA PRO A 470 -31.71 -7.11 -0.69
C PRO A 470 -33.21 -7.08 -0.48
N ARG A 471 -33.91 -6.23 -1.20
CA ARG A 471 -35.36 -6.11 -1.15
C ARG A 471 -35.99 -7.24 -1.96
N PRO A 472 -37.08 -7.83 -1.50
CA PRO A 472 -37.78 -8.85 -2.25
C PRO A 472 -38.42 -8.25 -3.52
N HIS A 473 -38.51 -9.06 -4.57
CA HIS A 473 -39.23 -8.74 -5.82
C HIS A 473 -38.80 -7.46 -6.53
N GLN A 474 -37.52 -7.07 -6.39
CA GLN A 474 -36.99 -5.96 -7.16
C GLN A 474 -36.83 -6.36 -8.63
N PRO A 475 -37.22 -5.48 -9.58
CA PRO A 475 -36.92 -5.71 -10.99
C PRO A 475 -35.41 -5.64 -11.23
N PRO A 476 -34.87 -6.45 -12.17
CA PRO A 476 -33.47 -6.37 -12.54
C PRO A 476 -33.09 -4.96 -13.03
N ARG A 477 -31.92 -4.47 -12.59
CA ARG A 477 -31.33 -3.19 -13.01
C ARG A 477 -29.89 -3.41 -13.49
N PRO A 478 -29.34 -2.55 -14.37
CA PRO A 478 -27.94 -2.64 -14.77
C PRO A 478 -27.00 -2.67 -13.55
N ILE A 479 -27.16 -1.74 -12.63
CA ILE A 479 -26.44 -1.68 -11.36
C ILE A 479 -27.50 -1.68 -10.24
N PRO A 480 -27.64 -2.78 -9.49
CA PRO A 480 -28.54 -2.86 -8.35
C PRO A 480 -28.17 -1.88 -7.23
N GLU A 481 -29.15 -1.39 -6.48
CA GLU A 481 -28.90 -0.48 -5.37
C GLU A 481 -28.32 -1.19 -4.14
N ARG A 482 -28.60 -2.47 -3.98
CA ARG A 482 -28.11 -3.30 -2.86
C ARG A 482 -27.45 -4.56 -3.37
N ALA A 483 -26.41 -4.99 -2.69
CA ALA A 483 -25.77 -6.27 -2.97
C ALA A 483 -26.78 -7.42 -2.87
N GLY A 484 -26.81 -8.29 -3.87
CA GLY A 484 -27.74 -9.41 -3.96
C GLY A 484 -29.11 -9.09 -4.59
N GLU A 485 -29.40 -7.86 -4.98
CA GLU A 485 -30.56 -7.55 -5.85
C GLU A 485 -30.22 -7.92 -7.31
N PRO A 486 -31.23 -8.28 -8.14
CA PRO A 486 -30.97 -8.80 -9.48
C PRO A 486 -30.43 -7.75 -10.45
N SER A 487 -29.46 -8.16 -11.30
CA SER A 487 -28.94 -7.38 -12.42
C SER A 487 -29.56 -7.87 -13.75
N VAL A 488 -29.65 -6.97 -14.73
CA VAL A 488 -29.95 -7.35 -16.13
C VAL A 488 -28.75 -7.98 -16.82
N PHE A 489 -27.52 -7.70 -16.32
CA PHE A 489 -26.31 -8.29 -16.86
C PHE A 489 -26.10 -9.70 -16.36
N LYS A 490 -25.87 -10.63 -17.27
CA LYS A 490 -25.60 -12.03 -16.97
C LYS A 490 -24.11 -12.35 -17.09
N HIS A 491 -23.42 -11.61 -17.92
CA HIS A 491 -22.00 -11.76 -18.21
C HIS A 491 -21.31 -10.41 -18.12
N VAL A 492 -20.12 -10.37 -17.55
CA VAL A 492 -19.25 -9.21 -17.49
C VAL A 492 -17.91 -9.58 -18.06
N VAL A 493 -17.45 -8.85 -19.06
CA VAL A 493 -16.08 -8.95 -19.60
C VAL A 493 -15.32 -7.74 -19.08
N TYR A 494 -14.35 -7.98 -18.21
CA TYR A 494 -13.50 -6.95 -17.62
C TYR A 494 -12.16 -6.97 -18.33
N ILE A 495 -11.92 -5.97 -19.19
CA ILE A 495 -10.71 -5.87 -20.00
C ILE A 495 -9.77 -4.87 -19.31
N ILE A 496 -8.60 -5.34 -18.92
CA ILE A 496 -7.48 -4.53 -18.41
C ILE A 496 -6.52 -4.36 -19.59
N LYS A 497 -6.39 -3.09 -20.00
CA LYS A 497 -5.57 -2.72 -21.15
C LYS A 497 -4.57 -1.66 -20.68
N GLU A 498 -3.30 -1.94 -20.79
CA GLU A 498 -2.26 -1.03 -20.30
C GLU A 498 -1.15 -0.82 -21.34
N ASN A 499 -0.38 0.23 -21.21
CA ASN A 499 -0.62 1.31 -20.25
C ASN A 499 -0.57 2.64 -21.02
N ARG A 500 -1.74 3.22 -21.27
CA ARG A 500 -1.87 4.54 -21.90
C ARG A 500 -2.81 5.40 -21.07
N THR A 501 -2.48 6.71 -21.01
CA THR A 501 -3.36 7.67 -20.35
C THR A 501 -4.61 7.92 -21.18
N TYR A 502 -5.65 8.46 -20.52
CA TYR A 502 -6.88 8.87 -21.20
C TYR A 502 -6.58 9.79 -22.39
N ASP A 503 -5.77 10.83 -22.19
CA ASP A 503 -5.47 11.82 -23.23
C ASP A 503 -4.69 11.23 -24.40
N GLN A 504 -3.81 10.27 -24.17
CA GLN A 504 -3.06 9.61 -25.25
C GLN A 504 -3.96 8.85 -26.24
N VAL A 505 -5.12 8.36 -25.81
CA VAL A 505 -6.04 7.53 -26.61
C VAL A 505 -7.32 8.28 -26.96
N LEU A 506 -7.93 9.00 -26.01
CA LEU A 506 -9.24 9.61 -26.14
C LEU A 506 -9.21 11.15 -25.99
N GLY A 507 -8.02 11.75 -25.98
CA GLY A 507 -7.85 13.18 -25.85
C GLY A 507 -8.52 13.99 -26.98
N ASP A 508 -8.68 13.41 -28.17
CA ASP A 508 -9.36 13.97 -29.35
C ASP A 508 -10.90 13.84 -29.33
N VAL A 509 -11.48 13.15 -28.33
CA VAL A 509 -12.93 12.98 -28.22
C VAL A 509 -13.57 14.28 -27.70
N ALA A 510 -14.19 15.04 -28.60
CA ALA A 510 -14.73 16.37 -28.31
C ALA A 510 -15.81 16.40 -27.20
N ALA A 511 -16.48 15.31 -26.92
CA ALA A 511 -17.49 15.19 -25.86
C ALA A 511 -16.87 14.97 -24.46
N GLY A 512 -15.58 14.68 -24.38
CA GLY A 512 -14.85 14.39 -23.15
C GLY A 512 -14.05 15.58 -22.65
N ASN A 513 -13.37 15.40 -21.52
CA ASN A 513 -12.50 16.37 -20.85
C ASN A 513 -11.01 16.11 -21.14
N GLY A 514 -10.69 15.70 -22.40
CA GLY A 514 -9.33 15.39 -22.80
C GLY A 514 -8.59 16.59 -23.40
N ASP A 515 -7.27 16.44 -23.53
CA ASP A 515 -6.39 17.37 -24.24
C ASP A 515 -5.96 16.74 -25.58
N PRO A 516 -6.47 17.26 -26.73
CA PRO A 516 -6.10 16.75 -28.05
C PRO A 516 -4.60 16.87 -28.35
N ALA A 517 -3.88 17.79 -27.70
CA ALA A 517 -2.45 17.96 -27.90
C ALA A 517 -1.62 16.77 -27.34
N LEU A 518 -2.20 16.02 -26.42
CA LEU A 518 -1.59 14.82 -25.83
C LEU A 518 -2.03 13.52 -26.55
N CYS A 519 -2.97 13.61 -27.49
CA CYS A 519 -3.51 12.44 -28.18
C CYS A 519 -2.54 11.93 -29.26
N ILE A 520 -1.83 10.85 -28.97
CA ILE A 520 -0.89 10.19 -29.91
C ILE A 520 -1.49 8.98 -30.60
N PHE A 521 -2.55 8.39 -30.03
CA PHE A 521 -3.25 7.20 -30.55
C PHE A 521 -4.73 7.53 -30.80
N GLY A 522 -5.00 8.60 -31.59
CA GLY A 522 -6.36 9.04 -31.92
C GLY A 522 -7.17 8.03 -32.72
N GLU A 523 -8.36 8.42 -33.17
CA GLU A 523 -9.35 7.53 -33.79
C GLU A 523 -8.81 6.68 -34.95
N ALA A 524 -7.85 7.19 -35.72
CA ALA A 524 -7.23 6.44 -36.82
C ALA A 524 -6.47 5.18 -36.36
N VAL A 525 -5.95 5.19 -35.13
CA VAL A 525 -5.20 4.09 -34.49
C VAL A 525 -6.11 3.26 -33.58
N THR A 526 -7.03 3.92 -32.87
CA THR A 526 -7.91 3.31 -31.86
C THR A 526 -9.41 3.43 -32.22
N PRO A 527 -9.84 2.98 -33.43
CA PRO A 527 -11.21 3.17 -33.88
C PRO A 527 -12.25 2.46 -33.01
N ASN A 528 -11.90 1.30 -32.43
CA ASN A 528 -12.83 0.54 -31.60
C ASN A 528 -13.07 1.21 -30.24
N GLN A 529 -12.03 1.76 -29.60
CA GLN A 529 -12.15 2.50 -28.35
C GLN A 529 -13.04 3.75 -28.57
N HIS A 530 -12.80 4.50 -29.66
CA HIS A 530 -13.61 5.67 -30.04
C HIS A 530 -15.07 5.29 -30.32
N LYS A 531 -15.30 4.19 -31.00
CA LYS A 531 -16.66 3.69 -31.24
C LYS A 531 -17.38 3.34 -29.94
N LEU A 532 -16.70 2.61 -29.03
CA LEU A 532 -17.27 2.19 -27.75
C LEU A 532 -17.69 3.40 -26.89
N VAL A 533 -16.84 4.44 -26.78
CA VAL A 533 -17.16 5.61 -25.95
C VAL A 533 -18.25 6.49 -26.56
N ARG A 534 -18.45 6.45 -27.88
CA ARG A 534 -19.55 7.16 -28.55
C ARG A 534 -20.89 6.42 -28.44
N GLU A 535 -20.86 5.10 -28.50
CA GLU A 535 -22.08 4.29 -28.48
C GLU A 535 -22.58 3.99 -27.06
N PHE A 536 -21.69 3.97 -26.07
CA PHE A 536 -22.02 3.55 -24.70
C PHE A 536 -21.70 4.64 -23.69
N ALA A 537 -20.57 4.51 -22.96
CA ALA A 537 -20.20 5.43 -21.91
C ALA A 537 -18.74 5.88 -22.03
N LEU A 538 -18.53 7.19 -21.88
CA LEU A 538 -17.22 7.81 -21.77
C LEU A 538 -16.98 8.20 -20.32
N LEU A 539 -15.92 7.67 -19.71
CA LEU A 539 -15.48 8.03 -18.37
C LEU A 539 -14.27 8.96 -18.48
N ASP A 540 -14.51 10.25 -18.56
CA ASP A 540 -13.51 11.29 -18.83
C ASP A 540 -12.92 11.94 -17.58
N ASN A 541 -13.23 11.41 -16.39
CA ASN A 541 -12.67 11.86 -15.11
C ASN A 541 -12.31 10.66 -14.24
N THR A 542 -11.59 9.69 -14.82
CA THR A 542 -11.09 8.50 -14.14
C THR A 542 -9.58 8.61 -14.02
N TYR A 543 -9.07 8.50 -12.81
CA TYR A 543 -7.64 8.60 -12.48
C TYR A 543 -7.18 7.33 -11.81
N CYS A 544 -5.93 6.94 -12.06
CA CYS A 544 -5.31 5.80 -11.39
C CYS A 544 -5.16 6.07 -9.89
N SER A 545 -5.45 5.08 -9.07
CA SER A 545 -5.20 5.11 -7.62
C SER A 545 -3.77 4.69 -7.29
N GLY A 546 -3.19 3.83 -8.13
CA GLY A 546 -1.79 3.45 -8.13
C GLY A 546 -0.91 4.44 -8.88
N ILE A 547 0.39 4.24 -8.83
CA ILE A 547 1.39 5.11 -9.48
C ILE A 547 2.15 4.34 -10.55
N LEU A 548 2.36 3.05 -10.36
CA LEU A 548 2.98 2.13 -11.32
C LEU A 548 2.03 0.95 -11.60
N SER A 549 2.39 0.09 -12.57
CA SER A 549 1.54 -1.04 -12.94
C SER A 549 1.33 -2.03 -11.81
N ALA A 550 2.34 -2.31 -10.99
CA ALA A 550 2.22 -3.27 -9.88
C ALA A 550 1.09 -2.91 -8.91
N ASP A 551 1.01 -1.68 -8.45
CA ASP A 551 -0.11 -1.24 -7.62
C ASP A 551 -1.38 -0.98 -8.45
N GLY A 552 -1.28 -0.65 -9.75
CA GLY A 552 -2.39 -0.53 -10.68
C GLY A 552 -3.16 -1.84 -10.88
N HIS A 553 -2.47 -2.95 -11.15
CA HIS A 553 -3.08 -4.28 -11.26
C HIS A 553 -3.74 -4.71 -9.94
N GLN A 554 -3.10 -4.44 -8.82
CA GLN A 554 -3.67 -4.69 -7.49
C GLN A 554 -4.94 -3.87 -7.26
N TRP A 555 -4.92 -2.56 -7.53
CA TRP A 555 -6.11 -1.70 -7.42
C TRP A 555 -7.25 -2.16 -8.33
N SER A 556 -6.93 -2.57 -9.56
CA SER A 556 -7.92 -3.03 -10.56
C SER A 556 -8.59 -4.34 -10.13
N THR A 557 -7.90 -5.20 -9.40
CA THR A 557 -8.36 -6.55 -9.09
C THR A 557 -8.71 -6.77 -7.62
N MET A 558 -8.17 -5.99 -6.69
CA MET A 558 -8.51 -6.04 -5.26
C MET A 558 -9.36 -4.84 -4.80
N ALA A 559 -9.43 -3.77 -5.60
CA ALA A 559 -10.04 -2.48 -5.25
C ALA A 559 -9.46 -1.86 -3.97
N PHE A 560 -8.19 -2.17 -3.65
CA PHE A 560 -7.53 -1.83 -2.40
C PHE A 560 -6.01 -1.83 -2.57
N GLY A 561 -5.33 -0.80 -2.04
CA GLY A 561 -3.88 -0.77 -1.87
C GLY A 561 -3.52 -1.15 -0.43
N THR A 562 -2.73 -2.21 -0.26
CA THR A 562 -2.23 -2.61 1.06
C THR A 562 -1.17 -1.64 1.57
N ASP A 563 -0.88 -1.65 2.88
CA ASP A 563 0.22 -0.87 3.46
C ASP A 563 1.56 -1.22 2.80
N TYR A 564 1.77 -2.50 2.44
CA TYR A 564 2.93 -2.93 1.68
C TYR A 564 3.06 -2.18 0.34
N LEU A 565 2.00 -2.15 -0.46
CA LEU A 565 2.00 -1.51 -1.79
C LEU A 565 2.23 -0.01 -1.69
N GLU A 566 1.56 0.65 -0.76
CA GLU A 566 1.65 2.09 -0.58
C GLU A 566 3.03 2.54 -0.08
N ARG A 567 3.74 1.68 0.66
CA ARG A 567 5.09 1.95 1.16
C ARG A 567 6.21 1.51 0.21
N SER A 568 6.00 0.44 -0.56
CA SER A 568 7.01 -0.13 -1.45
C SER A 568 7.23 0.69 -2.72
N PHE A 569 6.36 1.64 -3.00
CA PHE A 569 6.51 2.56 -4.11
C PHE A 569 7.92 3.16 -4.19
N ALA A 570 8.37 3.50 -5.40
CA ALA A 570 9.64 4.16 -5.70
C ALA A 570 10.88 3.31 -5.94
N GLY A 571 10.79 2.09 -6.12
CA GLY A 571 11.95 1.25 -6.47
C GLY A 571 11.63 -0.20 -6.21
N TRP A 572 10.51 -0.45 -5.53
CA TRP A 572 10.04 -1.80 -5.28
C TRP A 572 11.17 -2.72 -4.81
N PRO A 573 11.89 -2.35 -3.76
CA PRO A 573 13.18 -2.97 -3.45
C PRO A 573 13.06 -4.46 -3.16
N ARG A 574 11.90 -4.92 -2.68
CA ARG A 574 11.65 -6.31 -2.37
C ARG A 574 11.02 -7.08 -3.53
N SER A 575 10.04 -6.51 -4.20
CA SER A 575 9.36 -7.12 -5.35
C SER A 575 8.57 -6.07 -6.13
N TYR A 576 8.28 -6.36 -7.40
CA TYR A 576 7.33 -5.62 -8.22
C TYR A 576 6.09 -6.50 -8.45
N PRO A 577 5.10 -6.53 -7.54
CA PRO A 577 4.14 -7.62 -7.43
C PRO A 577 2.94 -7.48 -8.37
N ASP A 578 3.17 -7.40 -9.68
CA ASP A 578 2.12 -7.47 -10.71
C ASP A 578 1.80 -8.91 -11.17
N GLY A 579 2.65 -9.89 -10.76
CA GLY A 579 2.46 -11.29 -11.08
C GLY A 579 2.72 -11.66 -12.53
N MET A 580 3.39 -10.82 -13.31
CA MET A 580 3.65 -11.04 -14.73
C MET A 580 5.00 -11.73 -15.00
N GLY A 581 5.87 -11.78 -13.99
CA GLY A 581 7.19 -12.41 -14.03
C GLY A 581 7.52 -13.23 -12.79
N PRO A 582 8.59 -14.05 -12.84
CA PRO A 582 8.95 -14.96 -11.74
C PRO A 582 9.42 -14.24 -10.46
N ASN A 583 9.81 -12.97 -10.54
CA ASN A 583 10.21 -12.13 -9.41
C ASN A 583 9.09 -11.21 -8.93
N GLU A 584 7.95 -11.28 -9.55
CA GLU A 584 6.84 -10.34 -9.47
C GLU A 584 5.65 -10.95 -8.71
N ILE A 585 5.90 -12.06 -8.00
CA ILE A 585 4.93 -12.71 -7.12
C ILE A 585 5.37 -12.46 -5.67
N ASP A 586 4.51 -11.85 -4.86
CA ASP A 586 4.81 -11.56 -3.46
C ASP A 586 3.56 -11.66 -2.58
N ALA A 587 3.49 -12.73 -1.83
CA ALA A 587 2.36 -13.00 -0.93
C ALA A 587 2.22 -11.98 0.22
N LEU A 588 3.24 -11.14 0.47
CA LEU A 588 3.16 -10.03 1.44
C LEU A 588 2.33 -8.85 0.92
N SER A 589 2.22 -8.71 -0.40
CA SER A 589 1.56 -7.56 -1.04
C SER A 589 0.05 -7.71 -1.16
N TYR A 590 -0.48 -8.96 -1.13
CA TYR A 590 -1.88 -9.23 -1.44
C TYR A 590 -2.82 -8.89 -0.30
N ALA A 591 -3.96 -8.29 -0.65
CA ALA A 591 -4.97 -7.93 0.34
C ALA A 591 -5.64 -9.17 0.96
N PRO A 592 -5.88 -9.18 2.27
CA PRO A 592 -6.55 -10.29 2.94
C PRO A 592 -8.02 -10.44 2.55
N SER A 593 -8.63 -9.44 1.93
CA SER A 593 -9.96 -9.52 1.30
C SER A 593 -9.97 -10.42 0.06
N GLY A 594 -8.81 -10.74 -0.49
CA GLY A 594 -8.65 -11.43 -1.76
C GLY A 594 -8.89 -10.55 -2.97
N PHE A 595 -8.86 -11.16 -4.14
CA PHE A 595 -9.07 -10.52 -5.44
C PHE A 595 -10.53 -10.60 -5.88
N ILE A 596 -10.87 -9.95 -6.98
CA ILE A 596 -12.22 -9.98 -7.57
C ILE A 596 -12.67 -11.42 -7.89
N TRP A 597 -11.75 -12.28 -8.32
CA TRP A 597 -12.04 -13.70 -8.56
C TRP A 597 -12.35 -14.47 -7.29
N ASP A 598 -11.68 -14.19 -6.18
CA ASP A 598 -11.99 -14.82 -4.88
C ASP A 598 -13.39 -14.42 -4.43
N SER A 599 -13.76 -13.15 -4.61
CA SER A 599 -15.11 -12.66 -4.34
C SER A 599 -16.14 -13.30 -5.25
N ALA A 600 -15.87 -13.43 -6.55
CA ALA A 600 -16.74 -14.08 -7.50
C ALA A 600 -17.02 -15.54 -7.11
N LEU A 601 -15.97 -16.32 -6.83
CA LEU A 601 -16.07 -17.72 -6.41
C LEU A 601 -16.85 -17.88 -5.12
N LYS A 602 -16.59 -17.03 -4.13
CA LYS A 602 -17.32 -17.02 -2.86
C LYS A 602 -18.83 -16.82 -3.03
N HIS A 603 -19.24 -16.10 -4.06
CA HIS A 603 -20.64 -15.83 -4.38
C HIS A 603 -21.22 -16.75 -5.46
N GLY A 604 -20.50 -17.81 -5.86
CA GLY A 604 -20.96 -18.77 -6.86
C GLY A 604 -21.00 -18.22 -8.29
N VAL A 605 -20.25 -17.14 -8.56
CA VAL A 605 -20.13 -16.56 -9.90
C VAL A 605 -19.04 -17.32 -10.66
N SER A 606 -19.42 -17.91 -11.81
CA SER A 606 -18.46 -18.59 -12.68
C SER A 606 -17.53 -17.58 -13.34
N LEU A 607 -16.24 -17.91 -13.42
CA LEU A 607 -15.23 -17.00 -13.93
C LEU A 607 -14.27 -17.68 -14.92
N TRP A 608 -13.58 -16.85 -15.72
CA TRP A 608 -12.48 -17.23 -16.57
C TRP A 608 -11.47 -16.08 -16.70
N ASN A 609 -10.20 -16.39 -16.76
CA ASN A 609 -9.12 -15.41 -16.80
C ASN A 609 -8.25 -15.60 -18.07
N PHE A 610 -8.13 -14.56 -18.85
CA PHE A 610 -7.26 -14.48 -20.02
C PHE A 610 -6.10 -13.53 -19.76
N GLY A 611 -5.10 -13.98 -18.99
CA GLY A 611 -3.79 -13.34 -18.91
C GLY A 611 -3.55 -12.40 -17.74
N GLU A 612 -4.55 -12.03 -16.93
CA GLU A 612 -4.31 -11.20 -15.74
C GLU A 612 -3.56 -12.01 -14.69
N PHE A 613 -2.51 -11.44 -14.07
CA PHE A 613 -1.58 -12.12 -13.16
C PHE A 613 -1.07 -13.46 -13.75
N THR A 614 -0.62 -13.42 -14.98
CA THR A 614 -0.19 -14.62 -15.69
C THR A 614 1.13 -14.39 -16.42
N MET A 615 2.15 -15.16 -16.03
CA MET A 615 3.47 -15.14 -16.64
C MET A 615 3.46 -15.79 -18.03
N GLN A 616 4.37 -15.37 -18.89
CA GLN A 616 4.59 -16.00 -20.18
C GLN A 616 5.27 -17.37 -20.05
N ASN A 617 4.94 -18.28 -20.98
CA ASN A 617 5.68 -19.50 -21.26
C ASN A 617 5.78 -19.69 -22.79
N CYS A 618 6.28 -18.67 -23.45
CA CYS A 618 6.45 -18.60 -24.91
C CYS A 618 7.90 -18.93 -25.28
N GLY A 619 8.17 -19.13 -26.56
CA GLY A 619 9.53 -19.39 -27.04
C GLY A 619 9.54 -20.14 -28.38
N TRP A 620 10.72 -20.52 -28.85
CA TRP A 620 10.86 -21.38 -30.03
C TRP A 620 10.39 -22.80 -29.72
N THR A 621 9.81 -23.46 -30.72
CA THR A 621 9.50 -24.88 -30.65
C THR A 621 10.78 -25.71 -30.74
N ASP A 622 11.78 -25.23 -31.50
CA ASP A 622 13.09 -25.87 -31.61
C ASP A 622 13.93 -25.63 -30.34
N PRO A 623 14.24 -26.66 -29.53
CA PRO A 623 15.01 -26.52 -28.30
C PRO A 623 16.50 -26.18 -28.56
N ALA A 624 16.99 -26.24 -29.77
CA ALA A 624 18.35 -25.85 -30.12
C ALA A 624 18.53 -24.33 -30.19
N ARG A 625 17.46 -23.58 -30.41
CA ARG A 625 17.45 -22.12 -30.36
C ARG A 625 17.47 -21.65 -28.90
N LYS A 626 18.37 -20.72 -28.61
CA LYS A 626 18.56 -20.13 -27.25
C LYS A 626 18.18 -18.66 -27.19
N ASP A 627 18.00 -18.02 -28.32
CA ASP A 627 17.42 -16.68 -28.46
C ASP A 627 15.91 -16.72 -28.22
N GLU A 628 15.34 -15.61 -27.87
CA GLU A 628 13.88 -15.48 -27.79
C GLU A 628 13.31 -15.03 -29.14
N PRO A 629 12.08 -15.52 -29.52
CA PRO A 629 11.42 -15.03 -30.73
C PRO A 629 11.11 -13.53 -30.61
N ALA A 630 11.38 -12.78 -31.67
CA ALA A 630 11.00 -11.37 -31.77
C ALA A 630 9.52 -11.22 -32.19
N TRP A 631 8.99 -9.99 -32.07
CA TRP A 631 7.63 -9.67 -32.50
C TRP A 631 7.33 -10.12 -33.94
N THR A 632 8.29 -9.94 -34.85
CA THR A 632 8.16 -10.36 -36.27
C THR A 632 8.02 -11.86 -36.43
N ASP A 633 8.65 -12.68 -35.58
CA ASP A 633 8.56 -14.14 -35.62
C ASP A 633 7.16 -14.60 -35.16
N TYR A 634 6.64 -14.00 -34.08
CA TYR A 634 5.28 -14.25 -33.62
C TYR A 634 4.23 -13.76 -34.63
N TRP A 635 4.47 -12.63 -35.31
CA TRP A 635 3.59 -12.11 -36.33
C TRP A 635 3.56 -13.04 -37.59
N ASP A 636 4.74 -13.51 -38.02
CA ASP A 636 4.81 -14.48 -39.11
C ASP A 636 4.08 -15.80 -38.79
N GLU A 637 4.25 -16.27 -37.55
CA GLU A 637 3.53 -17.47 -37.07
C GLU A 637 2.01 -17.23 -37.00
N TYR A 638 1.59 -16.03 -36.53
CA TYR A 638 0.17 -15.66 -36.51
C TYR A 638 -0.47 -15.72 -37.89
N LEU A 639 0.24 -15.27 -38.92
CA LEU A 639 -0.26 -15.25 -40.29
C LEU A 639 -0.19 -16.63 -40.97
N ASN A 640 0.86 -17.38 -40.71
CA ASN A 640 1.20 -18.58 -41.55
C ASN A 640 1.06 -19.92 -40.80
N GLY A 641 1.04 -19.96 -39.46
CA GLY A 641 0.80 -21.16 -38.68
C GLY A 641 1.81 -22.30 -38.92
N ARG A 642 3.12 -21.98 -38.91
CA ARG A 642 4.18 -22.95 -39.21
C ARG A 642 4.57 -23.85 -38.05
N GLY A 643 4.12 -23.53 -36.84
CA GLY A 643 4.49 -24.23 -35.61
C GLY A 643 5.92 -23.95 -35.14
N ALA A 644 6.50 -22.82 -35.57
CA ALA A 644 7.87 -22.45 -35.23
C ALA A 644 8.00 -21.90 -33.82
N VAL A 645 6.95 -21.26 -33.28
CA VAL A 645 6.91 -20.71 -31.94
C VAL A 645 5.89 -21.42 -31.07
N ARG A 646 6.22 -21.53 -29.79
CA ARG A 646 5.32 -22.04 -28.74
C ARG A 646 4.65 -20.87 -28.05
N ILE A 647 3.35 -20.97 -27.87
CA ILE A 647 2.53 -20.05 -27.04
C ILE A 647 2.09 -20.79 -25.80
N GLY A 648 2.26 -20.17 -24.66
CA GLY A 648 1.82 -20.72 -23.38
C GLY A 648 1.94 -19.71 -22.25
N SER A 649 1.39 -20.07 -21.12
CA SER A 649 1.38 -19.22 -19.91
C SER A 649 1.41 -20.01 -18.61
N VAL A 650 1.75 -19.33 -17.53
CA VAL A 650 1.76 -19.85 -16.17
C VAL A 650 1.05 -18.85 -15.25
N PRO A 651 -0.13 -19.19 -14.72
CA PRO A 651 -0.80 -18.33 -13.75
C PRO A 651 0.07 -18.12 -12.51
N ALA A 652 0.17 -16.88 -12.05
CA ALA A 652 1.01 -16.51 -10.91
C ALA A 652 0.28 -16.65 -9.55
N ILE A 653 -1.05 -16.59 -9.56
CA ILE A 653 -1.87 -16.62 -8.35
C ILE A 653 -2.66 -17.93 -8.32
N GLU A 654 -2.46 -18.74 -7.28
CA GLU A 654 -3.06 -20.06 -7.14
C GLU A 654 -4.58 -20.04 -7.16
N THR A 655 -5.22 -18.99 -6.61
CA THR A 655 -6.68 -18.94 -6.53
C THR A 655 -7.35 -18.71 -7.89
N VAL A 656 -6.68 -18.09 -8.86
CA VAL A 656 -7.18 -17.90 -10.24
C VAL A 656 -6.65 -18.96 -11.21
N ALA A 657 -5.61 -19.68 -10.86
CA ALA A 657 -4.95 -20.67 -11.73
C ALA A 657 -5.90 -21.72 -12.33
N PRO A 658 -6.88 -22.30 -11.59
CA PRO A 658 -7.83 -23.26 -12.16
C PRO A 658 -8.72 -22.72 -13.27
N PHE A 659 -8.81 -21.39 -13.38
CA PHE A 659 -9.67 -20.68 -14.34
C PHE A 659 -8.86 -19.96 -15.43
N SER A 660 -7.55 -20.16 -15.46
CA SER A 660 -6.61 -19.55 -16.40
C SER A 660 -6.08 -20.63 -17.34
N PRO A 661 -6.37 -20.58 -18.65
CA PRO A 661 -5.83 -21.55 -19.61
C PRO A 661 -4.32 -21.35 -19.72
N THR A 662 -3.58 -22.47 -19.86
CA THR A 662 -2.12 -22.48 -19.98
C THR A 662 -1.62 -22.58 -21.43
N ASP A 663 -2.53 -22.75 -22.39
CA ASP A 663 -2.31 -22.79 -23.83
C ASP A 663 -2.58 -21.45 -24.53
N THR A 664 -2.66 -20.38 -23.78
CA THR A 664 -2.83 -19.00 -24.25
C THR A 664 -1.70 -18.12 -23.74
N LEU A 665 -1.86 -16.83 -23.83
CA LEU A 665 -0.84 -15.84 -23.54
C LEU A 665 -0.96 -15.29 -22.12
N GLY A 666 0.16 -15.31 -21.41
CA GLY A 666 0.41 -14.40 -20.31
C GLY A 666 1.01 -13.07 -20.79
N TRP A 667 1.72 -12.41 -19.91
CA TRP A 667 2.41 -11.17 -20.21
C TRP A 667 3.58 -11.43 -21.17
N ASN A 668 3.49 -10.93 -22.39
CA ASN A 668 4.59 -10.88 -23.34
C ASN A 668 4.26 -9.86 -24.44
N MET A 669 4.94 -8.74 -24.47
CA MET A 669 4.74 -7.65 -25.43
C MET A 669 5.32 -7.98 -26.82
N ALA A 670 6.17 -8.99 -26.95
CA ALA A 670 6.62 -9.47 -28.27
C ALA A 670 5.53 -10.25 -29.02
N VAL A 671 4.46 -10.65 -28.35
CA VAL A 671 3.36 -11.41 -28.96
C VAL A 671 2.18 -10.48 -29.24
N PRO A 672 1.82 -10.26 -30.52
CA PRO A 672 0.73 -9.34 -30.88
C PRO A 672 -0.60 -9.65 -30.20
N ASP A 673 -1.32 -8.62 -29.72
CA ASP A 673 -2.65 -8.77 -29.12
C ASP A 673 -3.70 -9.42 -30.03
N GLN A 674 -3.45 -9.46 -31.34
CA GLN A 674 -4.26 -10.22 -32.27
C GLN A 674 -4.27 -11.72 -31.97
N TRP A 675 -3.20 -12.28 -31.40
CA TRP A 675 -3.17 -13.65 -30.89
C TRP A 675 -4.17 -13.83 -29.74
N ARG A 676 -4.12 -12.92 -28.76
CA ARG A 676 -5.03 -12.91 -27.61
C ARG A 676 -6.47 -12.77 -28.07
N ALA A 677 -6.73 -11.80 -28.94
CA ALA A 677 -8.06 -11.57 -29.49
C ALA A 677 -8.61 -12.78 -30.24
N ARG A 678 -7.81 -13.41 -31.10
CA ARG A 678 -8.22 -14.63 -31.82
C ARG A 678 -8.57 -15.78 -30.88
N TYR A 679 -7.73 -16.01 -29.87
CA TYR A 679 -7.99 -17.04 -28.87
C TYR A 679 -9.28 -16.77 -28.07
N ILE A 680 -9.44 -15.54 -27.59
CA ILE A 680 -10.61 -15.13 -26.79
C ILE A 680 -11.91 -15.22 -27.60
N VAL A 681 -11.90 -14.73 -28.85
CA VAL A 681 -13.08 -14.78 -29.74
C VAL A 681 -13.48 -16.22 -30.04
N ASN A 682 -12.50 -17.09 -30.33
CA ASN A 682 -12.76 -18.50 -30.54
C ASN A 682 -13.33 -19.20 -29.31
N GLN A 683 -12.82 -18.87 -28.15
CA GLN A 683 -13.31 -19.41 -26.86
C GLN A 683 -14.73 -18.94 -26.55
N ILE A 684 -15.02 -17.65 -26.78
CA ILE A 684 -16.39 -17.11 -26.61
C ILE A 684 -17.35 -17.82 -27.57
N ALA A 685 -16.98 -17.98 -28.84
CA ALA A 685 -17.81 -18.68 -29.81
C ALA A 685 -18.08 -20.16 -29.44
N ALA A 686 -17.09 -20.83 -28.83
CA ALA A 686 -17.26 -22.18 -28.29
C ALA A 686 -18.26 -22.18 -27.13
N TRP A 687 -18.14 -21.26 -26.18
CA TRP A 687 -19.08 -21.14 -25.05
C TRP A 687 -20.50 -20.79 -25.50
N GLU A 688 -20.67 -19.93 -26.50
CA GLU A 688 -21.98 -19.62 -27.07
C GLU A 688 -22.65 -20.87 -27.64
N LYS A 689 -21.87 -21.66 -28.42
CA LYS A 689 -22.35 -22.91 -28.96
C LYS A 689 -22.73 -23.95 -27.90
N GLU A 690 -22.01 -23.94 -26.77
CA GLU A 690 -22.23 -24.88 -25.68
C GLU A 690 -23.25 -24.35 -24.64
N GLY A 691 -23.64 -23.08 -24.73
CA GLY A 691 -24.56 -22.44 -23.81
C GLY A 691 -24.02 -22.28 -22.38
N ARG A 692 -22.68 -22.14 -22.23
CA ARG A 692 -22.01 -22.12 -20.91
C ARG A 692 -20.97 -21.01 -20.75
N MET A 693 -21.22 -19.85 -21.29
CA MET A 693 -20.32 -18.69 -21.10
C MET A 693 -20.18 -18.34 -19.61
N PRO A 694 -18.93 -18.12 -19.09
CA PRO A 694 -18.74 -17.67 -17.71
C PRO A 694 -19.41 -16.33 -17.42
N GLN A 695 -19.78 -16.12 -16.16
CA GLN A 695 -20.43 -14.86 -15.72
C GLN A 695 -19.43 -13.71 -15.60
N LEU A 696 -18.18 -14.00 -15.19
CA LEU A 696 -17.09 -13.02 -15.14
C LEU A 696 -15.92 -13.52 -16.02
N ILE A 697 -15.47 -12.67 -16.93
CA ILE A 697 -14.33 -12.93 -17.79
C ILE A 697 -13.34 -11.79 -17.60
N LEU A 698 -12.13 -12.12 -17.16
CA LEU A 698 -11.02 -11.19 -17.04
C LEU A 698 -10.14 -11.29 -18.29
N VAL A 699 -9.69 -10.17 -18.82
CA VAL A 699 -8.85 -10.10 -20.02
C VAL A 699 -7.72 -9.10 -19.75
N CYS A 700 -6.48 -9.51 -19.97
CA CYS A 700 -5.31 -8.62 -19.99
C CYS A 700 -4.81 -8.44 -21.43
N LEU A 701 -4.66 -7.18 -21.87
CA LEU A 701 -4.13 -6.81 -23.18
C LEU A 701 -2.93 -5.87 -22.99
N PRO A 702 -1.68 -6.37 -23.03
CA PRO A 702 -0.51 -5.63 -22.63
C PRO A 702 0.20 -4.83 -23.74
N ASP A 703 -0.13 -5.01 -25.04
CA ASP A 703 0.69 -4.47 -26.14
C ASP A 703 0.71 -2.93 -26.23
N ASP A 704 -0.16 -2.24 -25.50
CA ASP A 704 -0.11 -0.78 -25.39
C ASP A 704 0.97 -0.32 -24.41
N HIS A 705 1.58 -1.23 -23.65
CA HIS A 705 2.72 -0.93 -22.81
C HIS A 705 3.92 -0.56 -23.65
N THR A 706 4.55 0.56 -23.39
CA THR A 706 5.81 0.93 -24.03
C THR A 706 6.95 0.10 -23.42
N SER A 707 7.67 -0.58 -24.29
CA SER A 707 9.08 -0.84 -24.03
C SER A 707 9.85 0.41 -24.41
N GLY A 708 10.64 0.95 -23.51
CA GLY A 708 11.39 2.19 -23.71
C GLY A 708 12.27 2.23 -24.93
#